data_4b227a8a4f7f5755d62b9974637c1cce
#
_entry.id   4b227a8a4f7f5755d62b9974637c1cce
#
_cell.length_a   1.000
_cell.length_b   1.000
_cell.length_c   1.000
_cell.angle_alpha   90.00
_cell.angle_beta   90.00
_cell.angle_gamma   90.00
#
_symmetry.space_group_name_H-M   'P 1'
#
loop_
_entity.id
_entity.type
_entity.pdbx_description
1 polymer ?
#
loop_
_entity_poly.entity_id
_entity_poly.type
_entity_poly.pdbx_seq_one_letter_code
_entity_poly.pdbx_strand_id
1 'polypeptide(L)'
;MRRPSIYGLSPVALAVLALATLPPDALAQSRPYQPESVSASEYARAEQFLPWHAEKLTSGVTVSPRWVDANRFWYRNQVFGGHEFIMIDAAARTRRPAFDHDRLAAALSEASDESHEATDLPFDEFEFNASGGIRFWTDIDERWDCDIGAYRCTGPDSVARATHEIDSPDGSLAVFSRDENLWVRDTGTDEERQLSTDGEPHWGYGVAPEGCCQEISNRRTEFKPPPVAEWSPDGRRIATHRYDERDVEDLHLLEAATGRPILHSYRYALPGDSIVPTWQLHLFDAETGARVRADYDPVVGYFGGADTTWHAAQWSPASDRVWFSHHSRDFKSQTLVEVDATTGASRRVIVESGDTWVELNQLRTPYNWRVLDNGTEFIWFSEREGWGHLYLHDLATGEMKNRITQGSWLVVQLLAVDEVARQVYFTGVGRESGRDPYRHHLYRASLDGGGVTLLSPEDAHHAVSASPDGRYFVDTYSTRSTAPVTVVRDGSGRPVMTVEEGDISPLLEAGWEPPVRFSAKARDGVTDVYGYLWLPPNMEEGAVYPVIDYVYPGPQIGPIRTPGFTSGPRGQGHALAQLGFITFAIDAMGTPYRSKAFHESYYGNMRDNGIPDHIAALKALALRYPIDIERVGIFGHSGGGFSSTDAILTFPDFFKVAVSGAGNHDQRGYHFPWGEKYHGLLERNPDGTDSFDSQANQNIASNLKGKLLLHYGSLDDNVHPNMTLLVADALIEANKTFDMLVFPNRNHGYAREPYLIRRTWDYFIEHLMGAEPPVDYRIVQP
;
A
#
# COMPACT_ATOMS: atom_id res chain seq x y z
N MET A 1 -7.47 73.59 -43.06
CA MET A 1 -7.43 73.00 -44.45
C MET A 1 -7.25 71.50 -44.35
N ARG A 2 -8.11 70.81 -45.08
CA ARG A 2 -8.15 69.34 -45.37
C ARG A 2 -8.56 68.41 -44.25
N ARG A 3 -9.76 67.89 -44.40
CA ARG A 3 -10.40 66.78 -43.70
C ARG A 3 -9.80 65.42 -44.13
N PRO A 4 -9.93 64.43 -43.23
CA PRO A 4 -9.59 63.05 -43.45
C PRO A 4 -10.77 62.18 -43.82
N SER A 5 -10.43 61.00 -44.21
CA SER A 5 -11.28 59.93 -44.68
C SER A 5 -11.79 59.05 -43.54
N ILE A 6 -13.05 58.68 -43.59
CA ILE A 6 -13.81 57.77 -42.73
C ILE A 6 -13.57 56.34 -43.26
N TYR A 7 -13.29 55.37 -42.36
CA TYR A 7 -13.43 53.93 -42.64
C TYR A 7 -14.24 53.26 -41.51
N GLY A 8 -15.26 52.72 -41.87
CA GLY A 8 -16.26 51.77 -41.67
C GLY A 8 -16.23 50.95 -40.36
N LEU A 9 -17.30 51.11 -39.58
CA LEU A 9 -17.69 50.17 -38.53
C LEU A 9 -18.51 49.04 -39.16
N SER A 10 -18.06 47.79 -38.97
CA SER A 10 -18.89 46.62 -39.23
C SER A 10 -19.81 46.35 -38.03
N PRO A 11 -21.05 45.98 -38.24
CA PRO A 11 -21.98 45.69 -37.15
C PRO A 11 -21.72 44.30 -36.58
N VAL A 12 -21.41 44.25 -35.30
CA VAL A 12 -21.42 43.01 -34.49
C VAL A 12 -22.90 42.64 -34.31
N ALA A 13 -23.27 41.52 -34.88
CA ALA A 13 -24.61 40.93 -34.69
C ALA A 13 -24.73 40.43 -33.24
N LEU A 14 -25.58 41.06 -32.45
CA LEU A 14 -26.07 40.54 -31.16
C LEU A 14 -26.99 39.34 -31.46
N ALA A 15 -26.47 38.11 -31.27
CA ALA A 15 -27.29 36.93 -31.18
C ALA A 15 -27.97 36.93 -29.79
N VAL A 16 -29.20 37.33 -29.71
CA VAL A 16 -30.08 37.12 -28.56
C VAL A 16 -30.38 35.64 -28.52
N LEU A 17 -29.75 34.89 -27.59
CA LEU A 17 -30.19 33.55 -27.24
C LEU A 17 -31.56 33.65 -26.58
N ALA A 18 -32.58 33.25 -27.30
CA ALA A 18 -33.90 33.01 -26.73
C ALA A 18 -33.76 31.79 -25.79
N LEU A 19 -33.77 32.03 -24.49
CA LEU A 19 -34.04 30.97 -23.52
C LEU A 19 -35.48 30.50 -23.80
N ALA A 20 -35.60 29.37 -24.52
CA ALA A 20 -36.84 28.62 -24.57
C ALA A 20 -37.10 28.12 -23.14
N THR A 21 -38.07 28.73 -22.46
CA THR A 21 -38.63 28.18 -21.23
C THR A 21 -39.29 26.86 -21.60
N LEU A 22 -38.64 25.75 -21.30
CA LEU A 22 -39.26 24.43 -21.33
C LEU A 22 -40.45 24.46 -20.37
N PRO A 23 -41.58 23.86 -20.72
CA PRO A 23 -42.74 23.78 -19.82
C PRO A 23 -42.33 22.98 -18.56
N PRO A 24 -42.87 23.31 -17.37
CA PRO A 24 -42.52 22.69 -16.10
C PRO A 24 -42.89 21.20 -15.98
N ASP A 25 -43.51 20.59 -16.97
CA ASP A 25 -43.97 19.19 -16.97
C ASP A 25 -43.03 18.21 -17.68
N ALA A 26 -41.82 18.63 -18.07
CA ALA A 26 -40.84 17.77 -18.76
C ALA A 26 -39.70 17.25 -17.84
N LEU A 27 -39.86 17.25 -16.54
CA LEU A 27 -39.13 16.33 -15.66
C LEU A 27 -39.81 14.96 -15.82
N ALA A 28 -39.42 14.21 -16.84
CA ALA A 28 -39.72 12.78 -16.87
C ALA A 28 -39.41 12.22 -15.50
N GLN A 29 -40.40 11.65 -14.80
CA GLN A 29 -40.16 11.00 -13.50
C GLN A 29 -39.09 9.96 -13.74
N SER A 30 -37.93 10.18 -13.15
CA SER A 30 -36.83 9.20 -13.19
C SER A 30 -37.34 7.89 -12.60
N ARG A 31 -37.20 6.78 -13.34
CA ARG A 31 -37.61 5.46 -12.86
C ARG A 31 -36.44 4.71 -12.30
N PRO A 32 -36.60 3.99 -11.18
CA PRO A 32 -35.57 3.13 -10.70
C PRO A 32 -35.20 2.04 -11.72
N TYR A 33 -33.92 1.82 -11.96
CA TYR A 33 -33.44 0.62 -12.64
C TYR A 33 -33.61 -0.57 -11.68
N GLN A 34 -34.51 -1.50 -12.02
CA GLN A 34 -34.86 -2.65 -11.18
C GLN A 34 -35.34 -3.80 -12.07
N PRO A 35 -34.41 -4.60 -12.63
CA PRO A 35 -34.74 -5.81 -13.35
C PRO A 35 -35.34 -6.86 -12.41
N GLU A 36 -36.11 -7.81 -12.93
CA GLU A 36 -36.64 -8.91 -12.13
C GLU A 36 -35.54 -9.86 -11.66
N SER A 37 -34.53 -10.08 -12.51
CA SER A 37 -33.37 -10.95 -12.21
C SER A 37 -32.13 -10.50 -12.94
N VAL A 38 -30.98 -10.88 -12.42
CA VAL A 38 -29.67 -10.77 -13.07
C VAL A 38 -29.24 -12.17 -13.52
N SER A 39 -28.89 -12.31 -14.80
CA SER A 39 -28.61 -13.61 -15.41
C SER A 39 -27.16 -14.10 -15.15
N ALA A 40 -26.96 -15.41 -15.31
CA ALA A 40 -25.62 -16.02 -15.28
C ALA A 40 -24.68 -15.43 -16.35
N SER A 41 -25.21 -14.97 -17.50
CA SER A 41 -24.40 -14.32 -18.54
C SER A 41 -23.93 -12.91 -18.14
N GLU A 42 -24.69 -12.19 -17.30
CA GLU A 42 -24.26 -10.91 -16.73
C GLU A 42 -23.16 -11.11 -15.70
N TYR A 43 -23.29 -12.15 -14.86
CA TYR A 43 -22.21 -12.55 -13.94
C TYR A 43 -20.93 -12.93 -14.70
N ALA A 44 -21.05 -13.72 -15.77
CA ALA A 44 -19.88 -14.08 -16.58
C ALA A 44 -19.20 -12.86 -17.24
N ARG A 45 -19.96 -11.83 -17.65
CA ARG A 45 -19.37 -10.56 -18.11
C ARG A 45 -18.68 -9.82 -16.98
N ALA A 46 -19.30 -9.74 -15.80
CA ALA A 46 -18.72 -9.10 -14.63
C ALA A 46 -17.42 -9.78 -14.19
N GLU A 47 -17.38 -11.10 -14.22
CA GLU A 47 -16.23 -11.93 -13.85
C GLU A 47 -14.99 -11.62 -14.70
N GLN A 48 -15.16 -11.27 -15.98
CA GLN A 48 -14.05 -10.89 -16.86
C GLN A 48 -13.28 -9.65 -16.39
N PHE A 49 -13.89 -8.81 -15.58
CA PHE A 49 -13.26 -7.61 -15.02
C PHE A 49 -12.72 -7.80 -13.59
N LEU A 50 -12.70 -9.01 -13.08
CA LEU A 50 -11.93 -9.32 -11.88
C LEU A 50 -10.44 -9.32 -12.20
N PRO A 51 -9.57 -8.94 -11.21
CA PRO A 51 -8.15 -8.70 -11.48
C PRO A 51 -7.45 -9.83 -12.26
N TRP A 52 -7.64 -11.08 -11.87
CA TRP A 52 -6.98 -12.23 -12.49
C TRP A 52 -7.43 -12.57 -13.93
N HIS A 53 -8.56 -12.01 -14.39
CA HIS A 53 -8.97 -12.08 -15.79
C HIS A 53 -8.56 -10.83 -16.55
N ALA A 54 -8.83 -9.65 -15.99
CA ALA A 54 -8.56 -8.37 -16.64
C ALA A 54 -7.05 -8.15 -16.89
N GLU A 55 -6.18 -8.62 -15.99
CA GLU A 55 -4.72 -8.53 -16.14
C GLU A 55 -4.23 -9.33 -17.36
N LYS A 56 -4.81 -10.49 -17.67
CA LYS A 56 -4.46 -11.29 -18.85
C LYS A 56 -4.80 -10.63 -20.18
N LEU A 57 -5.63 -9.61 -20.17
CA LEU A 57 -6.02 -8.80 -21.32
C LEU A 57 -5.11 -7.57 -21.53
N THR A 58 -3.99 -7.51 -20.83
CA THR A 58 -3.01 -6.42 -20.91
C THR A 58 -1.61 -6.96 -21.13
N SER A 59 -0.76 -6.15 -21.75
CA SER A 59 0.66 -6.48 -21.96
C SER A 59 1.52 -5.24 -21.75
N GLY A 60 2.73 -5.37 -21.17
CA GLY A 60 3.68 -4.28 -20.98
C GLY A 60 3.22 -3.17 -20.02
N VAL A 61 2.23 -3.44 -19.17
CA VAL A 61 1.60 -2.42 -18.31
C VAL A 61 2.33 -2.18 -16.99
N THR A 62 3.24 -3.09 -16.61
CA THR A 62 3.98 -3.00 -15.34
C THR A 62 5.45 -3.27 -15.58
N VAL A 63 6.31 -2.37 -15.10
CA VAL A 63 7.76 -2.56 -15.07
C VAL A 63 8.24 -2.36 -13.63
N SER A 64 8.71 -3.45 -13.02
CA SER A 64 9.31 -3.45 -11.68
C SER A 64 10.81 -3.74 -11.82
N PRO A 65 11.69 -2.71 -11.85
CA PRO A 65 13.09 -2.90 -12.16
C PRO A 65 13.82 -3.61 -11.03
N ARG A 66 14.58 -4.66 -11.37
CA ARG A 66 15.55 -5.34 -10.52
C ARG A 66 16.94 -4.93 -10.98
N TRP A 67 17.55 -4.01 -10.27
CA TRP A 67 18.86 -3.47 -10.63
C TRP A 67 19.95 -4.51 -10.41
N VAL A 68 20.76 -4.74 -11.44
CA VAL A 68 21.97 -5.59 -11.42
C VAL A 68 23.19 -4.76 -11.03
N ASP A 69 23.22 -3.52 -11.52
CA ASP A 69 24.25 -2.52 -11.23
C ASP A 69 23.69 -1.10 -11.47
N ALA A 70 24.54 -0.09 -11.44
CA ALA A 70 24.16 1.30 -11.64
C ALA A 70 23.57 1.62 -13.05
N ASN A 71 23.75 0.74 -14.04
CA ASN A 71 23.33 0.97 -15.42
C ASN A 71 22.32 -0.06 -15.93
N ARG A 72 22.29 -1.24 -15.32
CA ARG A 72 21.53 -2.37 -15.84
C ARG A 72 20.50 -2.86 -14.83
N PHE A 73 19.31 -3.16 -15.35
CA PHE A 73 18.25 -3.82 -14.59
C PHE A 73 17.52 -4.81 -15.48
N TRP A 74 16.89 -5.79 -14.87
CA TRP A 74 15.93 -6.66 -15.51
C TRP A 74 14.54 -6.49 -14.88
N TYR A 75 13.50 -6.93 -15.60
CA TYR A 75 12.15 -7.00 -15.10
C TYR A 75 11.40 -8.13 -15.78
N ARG A 76 10.37 -8.63 -15.09
CA ARG A 76 9.41 -9.59 -15.62
C ARG A 76 8.32 -8.81 -16.35
N ASN A 77 8.21 -9.00 -17.64
CA ASN A 77 7.24 -8.34 -18.49
C ASN A 77 6.04 -9.25 -18.73
N GLN A 78 4.84 -8.77 -18.42
CA GLN A 78 3.60 -9.44 -18.79
C GLN A 78 3.39 -9.31 -20.29
N VAL A 79 3.23 -10.44 -20.99
CA VAL A 79 2.84 -10.52 -22.41
C VAL A 79 1.53 -11.28 -22.55
N PHE A 80 0.89 -11.19 -23.70
CA PHE A 80 -0.30 -12.00 -23.96
C PHE A 80 0.06 -13.49 -23.95
N GLY A 81 -0.57 -14.24 -23.08
CA GLY A 81 -0.33 -15.67 -22.93
C GLY A 81 0.82 -16.04 -21.99
N GLY A 82 1.37 -15.09 -21.23
CA GLY A 82 2.40 -15.40 -20.26
C GLY A 82 3.29 -14.24 -19.87
N HIS A 83 4.59 -14.50 -19.74
CA HIS A 83 5.57 -13.49 -19.38
C HIS A 83 6.93 -13.72 -20.03
N GLU A 84 7.76 -12.69 -20.06
CA GLU A 84 9.16 -12.73 -20.51
C GLU A 84 10.06 -11.93 -19.56
N PHE A 85 11.34 -12.26 -19.51
CA PHE A 85 12.32 -11.52 -18.71
C PHE A 85 13.15 -10.63 -19.65
N ILE A 86 13.15 -9.33 -19.35
CA ILE A 86 13.80 -8.32 -20.18
C ILE A 86 14.96 -7.69 -19.43
N MET A 87 16.09 -7.54 -20.10
CA MET A 87 17.28 -6.83 -19.64
C MET A 87 17.38 -5.47 -20.33
N ILE A 88 17.56 -4.42 -19.51
CA ILE A 88 17.82 -3.05 -19.94
C ILE A 88 19.25 -2.67 -19.58
N ASP A 89 19.93 -2.03 -20.50
CA ASP A 89 21.16 -1.27 -20.24
C ASP A 89 20.89 0.20 -20.57
N ALA A 90 20.73 1.01 -19.53
CA ALA A 90 20.39 2.42 -19.62
C ALA A 90 21.53 3.24 -20.28
N ALA A 91 22.79 2.88 -20.00
CA ALA A 91 23.95 3.56 -20.57
C ALA A 91 24.14 3.25 -22.06
N ALA A 92 23.99 1.98 -22.45
CA ALA A 92 24.04 1.53 -23.84
C ALA A 92 22.72 1.77 -24.60
N ARG A 93 21.62 2.10 -23.91
CA ARG A 93 20.27 2.27 -24.46
C ARG A 93 19.78 1.02 -25.19
N THR A 94 19.96 -0.13 -24.58
CA THR A 94 19.54 -1.39 -25.19
C THR A 94 18.44 -2.05 -24.37
N ARG A 95 17.46 -2.63 -25.07
CA ARG A 95 16.43 -3.53 -24.57
C ARG A 95 16.60 -4.88 -25.25
N ARG A 96 16.72 -5.94 -24.50
CA ARG A 96 16.85 -7.31 -25.03
C ARG A 96 16.26 -8.31 -24.05
N PRO A 97 15.93 -9.52 -24.48
CA PRO A 97 15.66 -10.61 -23.55
C PRO A 97 16.83 -10.79 -22.57
N ALA A 98 16.53 -11.10 -21.31
CA ALA A 98 17.54 -11.40 -20.30
C ALA A 98 18.37 -12.64 -20.69
N PHE A 99 17.70 -13.58 -21.32
CA PHE A 99 18.24 -14.82 -21.91
C PHE A 99 17.34 -15.26 -23.07
N ASP A 100 17.73 -16.29 -23.83
CA ASP A 100 16.90 -16.92 -24.85
C ASP A 100 15.87 -17.82 -24.16
N HIS A 101 14.61 -17.40 -24.11
CA HIS A 101 13.52 -18.06 -23.39
C HIS A 101 13.20 -19.45 -23.96
N ASP A 102 13.21 -19.60 -25.31
CA ASP A 102 12.96 -20.90 -25.95
C ASP A 102 14.02 -21.92 -25.59
N ARG A 103 15.29 -21.51 -25.62
CA ARG A 103 16.40 -22.39 -25.24
C ARG A 103 16.41 -22.73 -23.76
N LEU A 104 16.05 -21.77 -22.89
CA LEU A 104 15.95 -22.03 -21.45
C LEU A 104 14.80 -22.96 -21.12
N ALA A 105 13.61 -22.76 -21.72
CA ALA A 105 12.45 -23.64 -21.57
C ALA A 105 12.78 -25.07 -22.02
N ALA A 106 13.45 -25.23 -23.15
CA ALA A 106 13.88 -26.53 -23.63
C ALA A 106 14.89 -27.20 -22.70
N ALA A 107 15.91 -26.44 -22.20
CA ALA A 107 16.90 -26.97 -21.27
C ALA A 107 16.29 -27.36 -19.91
N LEU A 108 15.31 -26.58 -19.44
CA LEU A 108 14.60 -26.86 -18.20
C LEU A 108 13.69 -28.09 -18.38
N SER A 109 12.99 -28.19 -19.50
CA SER A 109 12.14 -29.35 -19.82
C SER A 109 12.96 -30.65 -19.89
N GLU A 110 14.17 -30.59 -20.46
CA GLU A 110 15.08 -31.74 -20.49
C GLU A 110 15.57 -32.14 -19.10
N ALA A 111 15.80 -31.15 -18.20
CA ALA A 111 16.34 -31.40 -16.88
C ALA A 111 15.28 -31.81 -15.85
N SER A 112 14.02 -31.33 -15.99
CA SER A 112 12.92 -31.60 -15.06
C SER A 112 12.03 -32.79 -15.41
N ASP A 113 12.15 -33.32 -16.65
CA ASP A 113 11.18 -34.27 -17.26
C ASP A 113 9.74 -33.68 -17.38
N GLU A 114 9.59 -32.35 -17.25
CA GLU A 114 8.32 -31.62 -17.41
C GLU A 114 8.38 -30.71 -18.65
N SER A 115 7.22 -30.38 -19.21
CA SER A 115 7.17 -29.47 -20.37
C SER A 115 7.05 -28.03 -19.91
N HIS A 116 8.01 -27.18 -20.26
CA HIS A 116 7.98 -25.75 -20.04
C HIS A 116 7.93 -24.98 -21.36
N GLU A 117 7.21 -23.87 -21.37
CA GLU A 117 7.11 -22.98 -22.52
C GLU A 117 7.88 -21.68 -22.29
N ALA A 118 8.32 -21.03 -23.37
CA ALA A 118 9.12 -19.82 -23.32
C ALA A 118 8.45 -18.65 -22.57
N THR A 119 7.12 -18.59 -22.63
CA THR A 119 6.33 -17.55 -21.95
C THR A 119 5.68 -18.02 -20.65
N ASP A 120 5.97 -19.27 -20.22
CA ASP A 120 5.45 -19.85 -18.98
C ASP A 120 6.56 -20.60 -18.23
N LEU A 121 7.65 -19.88 -17.96
CA LEU A 121 8.73 -20.41 -17.13
C LEU A 121 8.30 -20.49 -15.68
N PRO A 122 8.65 -21.56 -14.94
CA PRO A 122 8.12 -21.85 -13.61
C PRO A 122 8.75 -21.02 -12.49
N PHE A 123 9.15 -19.78 -12.78
CA PHE A 123 9.70 -18.87 -11.78
C PHE A 123 9.34 -17.41 -12.11
N ASP A 124 9.27 -16.59 -11.07
CA ASP A 124 8.96 -15.16 -11.17
C ASP A 124 10.21 -14.28 -11.02
N GLU A 125 11.25 -14.80 -10.40
CA GLU A 125 12.50 -14.11 -10.09
C GLU A 125 13.70 -15.02 -10.31
N PHE A 126 14.84 -14.42 -10.65
CA PHE A 126 16.12 -15.12 -10.75
C PHE A 126 17.28 -14.23 -10.33
N GLU A 127 18.41 -14.84 -10.02
CA GLU A 127 19.67 -14.19 -9.69
C GLU A 127 20.74 -14.58 -10.71
N PHE A 128 21.63 -13.64 -11.07
CA PHE A 128 22.84 -14.00 -11.82
C PHE A 128 23.86 -14.63 -10.88
N ASN A 129 24.33 -15.83 -11.23
CA ASN A 129 25.37 -16.49 -10.46
C ASN A 129 26.79 -16.08 -10.90
N ALA A 130 27.80 -16.40 -10.11
CA ALA A 130 29.20 -16.04 -10.36
C ALA A 130 29.78 -16.62 -11.67
N SER A 131 29.20 -17.67 -12.21
CA SER A 131 29.59 -18.27 -13.49
C SER A 131 28.97 -17.59 -14.74
N GLY A 132 28.12 -16.56 -14.52
CA GLY A 132 27.40 -15.86 -15.58
C GLY A 132 26.14 -16.58 -16.04
N GLY A 133 25.69 -17.61 -15.33
CA GLY A 133 24.38 -18.24 -15.47
C GLY A 133 23.32 -17.60 -14.58
N ILE A 134 22.17 -18.26 -14.46
CA ILE A 134 21.08 -17.84 -13.58
C ILE A 134 20.77 -18.92 -12.55
N ARG A 135 20.26 -18.46 -11.39
CA ARG A 135 19.73 -19.26 -10.30
C ARG A 135 18.31 -18.83 -10.02
N PHE A 136 17.40 -19.77 -9.80
CA PHE A 136 16.02 -19.49 -9.43
C PHE A 136 15.46 -20.66 -8.60
N TRP A 137 14.26 -20.45 -8.06
CA TRP A 137 13.52 -21.48 -7.30
C TRP A 137 12.14 -21.67 -7.92
N THR A 138 11.73 -22.92 -8.06
CA THR A 138 10.38 -23.31 -8.52
C THR A 138 9.43 -23.52 -7.34
N ASP A 139 9.98 -23.90 -6.17
CA ASP A 139 9.31 -23.92 -4.87
C ASP A 139 10.28 -23.43 -3.80
N ILE A 140 9.86 -23.32 -2.56
CA ILE A 140 10.66 -22.76 -1.45
C ILE A 140 11.99 -23.50 -1.23
N ASP A 141 12.08 -24.78 -1.60
CA ASP A 141 13.24 -25.64 -1.42
C ASP A 141 13.74 -26.30 -2.72
N GLU A 142 13.24 -25.91 -3.87
CA GLU A 142 13.62 -26.42 -5.19
C GLU A 142 14.45 -25.43 -5.97
N ARG A 143 15.78 -25.48 -5.78
CA ARG A 143 16.73 -24.59 -6.45
C ARG A 143 17.20 -25.15 -7.79
N TRP A 144 17.22 -24.30 -8.79
CA TRP A 144 17.76 -24.56 -10.12
C TRP A 144 18.94 -23.64 -10.43
N ASP A 145 20.01 -24.17 -11.04
CA ASP A 145 21.12 -23.42 -11.61
C ASP A 145 21.19 -23.70 -13.11
N CYS A 146 21.10 -22.66 -13.94
CA CYS A 146 21.14 -22.78 -15.40
C CYS A 146 22.30 -21.97 -16.00
N ASP A 147 23.15 -22.61 -16.77
CA ASP A 147 24.15 -21.95 -17.63
C ASP A 147 23.42 -21.39 -18.87
N ILE A 148 23.27 -20.08 -18.95
CA ILE A 148 22.60 -19.39 -20.08
C ILE A 148 23.53 -19.17 -21.29
N GLY A 149 24.79 -19.56 -21.24
CA GLY A 149 25.68 -19.64 -22.38
C GLY A 149 25.53 -20.95 -23.15
N ALA A 150 25.56 -22.08 -22.42
CA ALA A 150 25.37 -23.42 -22.96
C ALA A 150 23.89 -23.87 -23.00
N TYR A 151 23.01 -23.20 -22.27
CA TYR A 151 21.61 -23.58 -22.01
C TYR A 151 21.53 -25.00 -21.47
N ARG A 152 22.10 -25.17 -20.29
CA ARG A 152 22.04 -26.43 -19.53
C ARG A 152 21.63 -26.11 -18.10
N CYS A 153 20.57 -26.77 -17.64
CA CYS A 153 20.06 -26.63 -16.29
C CYS A 153 20.45 -27.85 -15.43
N THR A 154 20.64 -27.62 -14.14
CA THR A 154 20.86 -28.63 -13.10
C THR A 154 19.98 -28.31 -11.92
N GLY A 155 19.36 -29.35 -11.34
CA GLY A 155 18.41 -29.23 -10.24
C GLY A 155 17.23 -30.19 -10.43
N PRO A 156 16.15 -30.09 -9.61
CA PRO A 156 16.15 -29.25 -8.42
C PRO A 156 17.09 -29.83 -7.35
N ASP A 157 17.92 -28.95 -6.79
CA ASP A 157 18.61 -29.28 -5.55
C ASP A 157 17.69 -28.91 -4.36
N SER A 158 17.57 -29.81 -3.38
CA SER A 158 16.82 -29.54 -2.14
C SER A 158 17.59 -28.53 -1.27
N VAL A 159 17.62 -27.28 -1.72
CA VAL A 159 18.23 -26.17 -1.01
C VAL A 159 17.16 -25.11 -0.82
N ALA A 160 16.70 -24.96 0.41
CA ALA A 160 15.74 -23.94 0.75
C ALA A 160 16.25 -22.56 0.30
N ARG A 161 15.37 -21.76 -0.32
CA ARG A 161 15.68 -20.36 -0.57
C ARG A 161 15.98 -19.72 0.79
N ALA A 162 17.16 -19.14 0.92
CA ALA A 162 17.57 -18.49 2.17
C ALA A 162 16.83 -17.17 2.40
N THR A 163 15.49 -17.21 2.36
CA THR A 163 14.61 -16.05 2.60
C THR A 163 14.71 -15.52 4.01
N HIS A 164 15.30 -16.31 4.92
CA HIS A 164 15.50 -15.98 6.33
C HIS A 164 16.91 -15.44 6.63
N GLU A 165 17.71 -15.12 5.61
CA GLU A 165 19.06 -14.58 5.73
C GLU A 165 19.19 -13.25 5.02
N ILE A 166 20.15 -12.43 5.44
CA ILE A 166 20.56 -11.19 4.76
C ILE A 166 22.05 -11.25 4.46
N ASP A 167 22.40 -11.20 3.18
CA ASP A 167 23.79 -11.25 2.73
C ASP A 167 24.56 -9.98 3.09
N SER A 168 25.85 -10.14 3.41
CA SER A 168 26.79 -9.03 3.53
C SER A 168 26.97 -8.32 2.18
N PRO A 169 27.44 -7.05 2.16
CA PRO A 169 27.60 -6.28 0.92
C PRO A 169 28.49 -6.94 -0.14
N ASP A 170 29.43 -7.78 0.27
CA ASP A 170 30.31 -8.55 -0.63
C ASP A 170 29.79 -9.98 -0.92
N GLY A 171 28.66 -10.36 -0.30
CA GLY A 171 28.06 -11.68 -0.45
C GLY A 171 28.82 -12.83 0.21
N SER A 172 29.87 -12.56 1.02
CA SER A 172 30.68 -13.59 1.63
C SER A 172 30.07 -14.20 2.89
N LEU A 173 29.24 -13.45 3.58
CA LEU A 173 28.54 -13.88 4.81
C LEU A 173 27.03 -13.62 4.66
N ALA A 174 26.24 -14.41 5.38
CA ALA A 174 24.80 -14.17 5.54
C ALA A 174 24.45 -14.17 7.04
N VAL A 175 23.65 -13.19 7.49
CA VAL A 175 23.16 -13.09 8.86
C VAL A 175 21.74 -13.64 8.98
N PHE A 176 21.46 -14.37 10.06
CA PHE A 176 20.13 -14.91 10.36
C PHE A 176 19.91 -15.03 11.87
N SER A 177 18.65 -15.24 12.26
CA SER A 177 18.26 -15.51 13.64
C SER A 177 17.83 -16.97 13.81
N ARG A 178 18.29 -17.60 14.89
CA ARG A 178 17.89 -18.96 15.30
C ARG A 178 17.91 -19.09 16.82
N ASP A 179 16.84 -19.64 17.37
CA ASP A 179 16.68 -19.84 18.81
C ASP A 179 17.01 -18.58 19.62
N GLU A 180 16.39 -17.46 19.23
CA GLU A 180 16.52 -16.11 19.82
C GLU A 180 17.94 -15.51 19.73
N ASN A 181 18.83 -16.13 18.99
CA ASN A 181 20.22 -15.70 18.85
C ASN A 181 20.57 -15.33 17.42
N LEU A 182 21.52 -14.40 17.28
CA LEU A 182 22.08 -13.99 16.01
C LEU A 182 23.19 -14.93 15.57
N TRP A 183 23.18 -15.29 14.31
CA TRP A 183 24.13 -16.19 13.65
C TRP A 183 24.61 -15.58 12.34
N VAL A 184 25.79 -15.99 11.90
CA VAL A 184 26.28 -15.77 10.53
C VAL A 184 26.68 -17.09 9.90
N ARG A 185 26.48 -17.18 8.59
CA ARG A 185 26.92 -18.30 7.76
C ARG A 185 27.91 -17.79 6.70
N ASP A 186 28.99 -18.48 6.48
CA ASP A 186 29.88 -18.28 5.34
C ASP A 186 29.23 -18.87 4.09
N THR A 187 28.98 -18.04 3.10
CA THR A 187 28.21 -18.43 1.89
C THR A 187 29.00 -19.34 0.96
N GLY A 188 30.35 -19.40 1.11
CA GLY A 188 31.22 -20.25 0.30
C GLY A 188 31.47 -21.63 0.91
N THR A 189 31.50 -21.73 2.25
CA THR A 189 31.79 -22.97 2.96
C THR A 189 30.61 -23.58 3.68
N ASP A 190 29.50 -22.84 3.82
CA ASP A 190 28.34 -23.18 4.64
C ASP A 190 28.65 -23.35 6.15
N GLU A 191 29.82 -22.87 6.62
CA GLU A 191 30.15 -22.88 8.04
C GLU A 191 29.32 -21.81 8.78
N GLU A 192 28.60 -22.23 9.83
CA GLU A 192 27.82 -21.34 10.68
C GLU A 192 28.57 -20.95 11.96
N ARG A 193 28.37 -19.71 12.38
CA ARG A 193 28.90 -19.19 13.64
C ARG A 193 27.86 -18.44 14.43
N GLN A 194 27.69 -18.77 15.68
CA GLN A 194 26.83 -18.08 16.61
C GLN A 194 27.50 -16.79 17.11
N LEU A 195 26.81 -15.67 17.00
CA LEU A 195 27.27 -14.35 17.45
C LEU A 195 26.78 -14.00 18.86
N SER A 196 25.61 -14.49 19.26
CA SER A 196 25.05 -14.28 20.59
C SER A 196 24.65 -15.62 21.23
N THR A 197 24.66 -15.69 22.58
CA THR A 197 24.39 -16.92 23.34
C THR A 197 23.42 -16.68 24.51
N ASP A 198 22.93 -15.47 24.65
CA ASP A 198 22.10 -15.03 25.77
C ASP A 198 20.68 -14.60 25.29
N GLY A 199 20.26 -15.05 24.10
CA GLY A 199 18.88 -14.98 23.65
C GLY A 199 17.98 -15.87 24.51
N GLU A 200 16.80 -15.38 24.83
CA GLU A 200 15.76 -16.07 25.60
C GLU A 200 14.43 -15.99 24.86
N PRO A 201 13.50 -16.93 25.05
CA PRO A 201 12.19 -16.84 24.42
C PRO A 201 11.54 -15.48 24.65
N HIS A 202 11.09 -14.84 23.57
CA HIS A 202 10.55 -13.48 23.52
C HIS A 202 11.54 -12.37 23.94
N TRP A 203 12.86 -12.65 23.94
CA TRP A 203 13.91 -11.67 24.17
C TRP A 203 15.14 -12.01 23.33
N GLY A 204 15.00 -11.85 22.02
CA GLY A 204 15.95 -12.33 21.02
C GLY A 204 16.65 -11.22 20.24
N TYR A 205 17.69 -11.63 19.52
CA TYR A 205 18.46 -10.77 18.61
C TYR A 205 18.01 -10.96 17.18
N GLY A 206 17.67 -9.86 16.50
CA GLY A 206 17.26 -9.87 15.10
C GLY A 206 15.97 -10.64 14.84
N VAL A 207 15.23 -11.03 15.86
CA VAL A 207 13.98 -11.76 15.71
C VAL A 207 12.91 -10.86 15.11
N ALA A 208 12.08 -11.42 14.22
CA ALA A 208 10.89 -10.72 13.76
C ALA A 208 9.91 -10.62 14.93
N PRO A 209 9.30 -9.43 15.13
CA PRO A 209 8.29 -9.26 16.17
C PRO A 209 7.10 -10.20 15.98
N GLU A 210 6.60 -10.81 17.06
CA GLU A 210 5.26 -11.40 17.07
C GLU A 210 4.20 -10.31 16.92
N GLY A 211 2.95 -10.66 16.74
CA GLY A 211 1.84 -9.72 16.69
C GLY A 211 1.19 -9.63 15.31
N CYS A 212 0.82 -8.43 14.90
CA CYS A 212 0.16 -8.22 13.61
C CYS A 212 1.19 -8.35 12.47
N CYS A 213 0.94 -9.02 11.34
CA CYS A 213 -0.36 -9.45 10.85
C CYS A 213 -0.21 -10.73 10.01
N GLN A 214 0.81 -11.56 10.28
CA GLN A 214 1.11 -12.79 9.53
C GLN A 214 1.63 -13.93 10.43
N GLU A 215 1.56 -13.78 11.73
CA GLU A 215 2.13 -14.73 12.68
C GLU A 215 1.59 -16.16 12.49
N ILE A 216 0.26 -16.30 12.39
CA ILE A 216 -0.37 -17.61 12.17
C ILE A 216 -0.07 -18.16 10.78
N SER A 217 -0.05 -17.29 9.77
CA SER A 217 0.32 -17.69 8.41
C SER A 217 1.74 -18.22 8.35
N ASN A 218 2.70 -17.52 8.98
CA ASN A 218 4.10 -17.93 9.04
C ASN A 218 4.25 -19.28 9.75
N ARG A 219 3.59 -19.47 10.91
CA ARG A 219 3.63 -20.74 11.65
C ARG A 219 3.04 -21.91 10.84
N ARG A 220 1.95 -21.69 10.11
CA ARG A 220 1.30 -22.73 9.30
C ARG A 220 2.08 -23.12 8.05
N THR A 221 2.85 -22.21 7.49
CA THR A 221 3.69 -22.44 6.31
C THR A 221 5.15 -22.72 6.66
N GLU A 222 5.49 -22.75 7.96
CA GLU A 222 6.86 -22.86 8.45
C GLU A 222 7.81 -21.77 7.87
N PHE A 223 7.23 -20.65 7.43
CA PHE A 223 7.99 -19.53 6.91
C PHE A 223 8.77 -18.85 8.04
N LYS A 224 10.07 -18.69 7.83
CA LYS A 224 10.97 -17.96 8.72
C LYS A 224 11.25 -16.60 8.10
N PRO A 225 10.83 -15.49 8.74
CA PRO A 225 11.12 -14.16 8.24
C PRO A 225 12.64 -13.88 8.32
N PRO A 226 13.17 -12.99 7.47
CA PRO A 226 14.56 -12.54 7.59
C PRO A 226 14.79 -11.83 8.93
N PRO A 227 16.04 -11.80 9.42
CA PRO A 227 16.35 -11.11 10.66
C PRO A 227 16.14 -9.59 10.49
N VAL A 228 15.80 -8.93 11.59
CA VAL A 228 15.82 -7.47 11.65
C VAL A 228 17.27 -7.02 11.86
N ALA A 229 18.00 -6.82 10.79
CA ALA A 229 19.42 -6.53 10.82
C ALA A 229 19.85 -5.69 9.60
N GLU A 230 20.96 -4.96 9.77
CA GLU A 230 21.56 -4.13 8.72
C GLU A 230 23.08 -4.30 8.75
N TRP A 231 23.68 -4.69 7.63
CA TRP A 231 25.12 -4.80 7.49
C TRP A 231 25.78 -3.41 7.37
N SER A 232 26.92 -3.24 8.01
CA SER A 232 27.79 -2.09 7.73
C SER A 232 28.35 -2.16 6.30
N PRO A 233 28.65 -1.02 5.65
CA PRO A 233 29.17 -0.99 4.28
C PRO A 233 30.44 -1.81 4.05
N ASP A 234 31.28 -1.96 5.08
CA ASP A 234 32.50 -2.78 5.02
C ASP A 234 32.27 -4.28 5.27
N GLY A 235 31.01 -4.71 5.50
CA GLY A 235 30.64 -6.10 5.76
C GLY A 235 31.13 -6.69 7.10
N ARG A 236 31.69 -5.85 8.00
CA ARG A 236 32.32 -6.32 9.23
C ARG A 236 31.42 -6.27 10.44
N ARG A 237 30.37 -5.44 10.41
CA ARG A 237 29.46 -5.25 11.53
C ARG A 237 28.02 -5.42 11.11
N ILE A 238 27.21 -5.83 12.08
CA ILE A 238 25.78 -6.02 11.94
C ILE A 238 25.10 -5.15 12.99
N ALA A 239 24.26 -4.22 12.57
CA ALA A 239 23.34 -3.52 13.45
C ALA A 239 22.05 -4.33 13.54
N THR A 240 21.58 -4.61 14.74
CA THR A 240 20.35 -5.36 14.98
C THR A 240 19.71 -4.94 16.28
N HIS A 241 18.50 -5.38 16.53
CA HIS A 241 17.86 -5.16 17.80
C HIS A 241 17.95 -6.38 18.72
N ARG A 242 17.84 -6.16 20.03
CA ARG A 242 17.36 -7.15 20.99
C ARG A 242 15.93 -6.76 21.35
N TYR A 243 14.99 -7.60 20.97
CA TYR A 243 13.56 -7.33 21.07
C TYR A 243 12.98 -8.02 22.31
N ASP A 244 12.21 -7.30 23.13
CA ASP A 244 11.68 -7.76 24.40
C ASP A 244 10.14 -7.74 24.42
N GLU A 245 9.55 -8.93 24.43
CA GLU A 245 8.11 -9.17 24.52
C GLU A 245 7.77 -10.10 25.70
N ARG A 246 8.70 -10.36 26.62
CA ARG A 246 8.53 -11.39 27.67
C ARG A 246 7.27 -11.21 28.50
N ASP A 247 6.95 -9.99 28.84
CA ASP A 247 5.84 -9.65 29.72
C ASP A 247 4.62 -9.08 28.95
N VAL A 248 4.65 -9.12 27.60
CA VAL A 248 3.49 -8.77 26.76
C VAL A 248 2.45 -9.88 26.85
N GLU A 249 1.18 -9.52 26.93
CA GLU A 249 0.09 -10.50 27.02
C GLU A 249 -0.13 -11.24 25.71
N ASP A 250 -0.61 -12.48 25.81
CA ASP A 250 -0.93 -13.33 24.66
C ASP A 250 -2.30 -13.02 24.08
N LEU A 251 -2.40 -13.04 22.77
CA LEU A 251 -3.65 -13.19 22.04
C LEU A 251 -3.84 -14.63 21.58
N HIS A 252 -5.10 -15.05 21.44
CA HIS A 252 -5.43 -16.44 21.14
C HIS A 252 -6.35 -16.53 19.93
N LEU A 253 -6.00 -17.42 18.97
CA LEU A 253 -6.84 -17.78 17.84
C LEU A 253 -7.05 -19.30 17.82
N LEU A 254 -8.24 -19.74 17.46
CA LEU A 254 -8.61 -21.16 17.41
C LEU A 254 -8.75 -21.61 15.95
N GLU A 255 -7.86 -22.48 15.50
CA GLU A 255 -7.99 -23.18 14.25
C GLU A 255 -9.02 -24.32 14.40
N ALA A 256 -10.29 -24.00 14.12
CA ALA A 256 -11.42 -24.84 14.48
C ALA A 256 -11.80 -25.86 13.39
N ALA A 257 -11.56 -25.56 12.10
CA ALA A 257 -11.93 -26.42 10.99
C ALA A 257 -10.85 -27.50 10.69
N THR A 258 -10.55 -28.28 11.73
CA THR A 258 -9.61 -29.41 11.72
C THR A 258 -10.22 -30.58 12.48
N GLY A 259 -9.64 -31.78 12.39
CA GLY A 259 -10.12 -32.96 13.14
C GLY A 259 -10.07 -32.78 14.66
N ARG A 260 -9.09 -32.06 15.18
CA ARG A 260 -8.99 -31.59 16.55
C ARG A 260 -8.56 -30.11 16.49
N PRO A 261 -9.32 -29.18 17.09
CA PRO A 261 -8.97 -27.76 17.10
C PRO A 261 -7.58 -27.49 17.67
N ILE A 262 -6.87 -26.55 17.06
CA ILE A 262 -5.52 -26.13 17.46
C ILE A 262 -5.62 -24.70 18.02
N LEU A 263 -5.08 -24.47 19.21
CA LEU A 263 -4.97 -23.15 19.80
C LEU A 263 -3.63 -22.53 19.41
N HIS A 264 -3.68 -21.37 18.75
CA HIS A 264 -2.55 -20.52 18.51
C HIS A 264 -2.50 -19.41 19.55
N SER A 265 -1.36 -19.24 20.21
CA SER A 265 -1.10 -18.16 21.17
C SER A 265 0.16 -17.42 20.73
N TYR A 266 0.15 -16.10 20.81
CA TYR A 266 1.28 -15.25 20.45
C TYR A 266 1.18 -13.89 21.13
N ARG A 267 2.33 -13.21 21.30
CA ARG A 267 2.42 -11.91 21.96
C ARG A 267 1.69 -10.85 21.14
N TYR A 268 0.81 -10.08 21.80
CA TYR A 268 0.04 -9.05 21.11
C TYR A 268 -0.41 -7.95 22.06
N ALA A 269 0.24 -6.78 21.98
CA ALA A 269 -0.09 -5.67 22.82
C ALA A 269 -1.29 -4.88 22.26
N LEU A 270 -2.21 -4.52 23.14
CA LEU A 270 -3.42 -3.75 22.85
C LEU A 270 -3.29 -2.29 23.35
N PRO A 271 -4.10 -1.35 22.82
CA PRO A 271 -4.18 0.01 23.33
C PRO A 271 -4.52 0.02 24.81
N GLY A 272 -3.74 0.79 25.57
CA GLY A 272 -3.92 0.91 27.02
C GLY A 272 -3.20 -0.15 27.86
N ASP A 273 -2.53 -1.14 27.27
CA ASP A 273 -1.68 -2.06 27.99
C ASP A 273 -0.51 -1.31 28.64
N SER A 274 -0.21 -1.65 29.88
CA SER A 274 0.91 -1.04 30.61
C SER A 274 2.27 -1.53 30.11
N ILE A 275 2.30 -2.77 29.61
CA ILE A 275 3.49 -3.40 29.04
C ILE A 275 3.26 -3.57 27.55
N VAL A 276 4.17 -3.00 26.76
CA VAL A 276 4.21 -3.12 25.32
C VAL A 276 5.61 -3.53 24.90
N PRO A 277 5.80 -4.10 23.70
CA PRO A 277 7.12 -4.50 23.23
C PRO A 277 8.11 -3.35 23.23
N THR A 278 9.36 -3.66 23.55
CA THR A 278 10.48 -2.71 23.47
C THR A 278 11.70 -3.36 22.78
N TRP A 279 12.59 -2.51 22.28
CA TRP A 279 13.83 -2.99 21.65
C TRP A 279 15.02 -2.11 22.00
N GLN A 280 16.20 -2.69 21.94
CA GLN A 280 17.49 -2.02 22.11
C GLN A 280 18.39 -2.29 20.90
N LEU A 281 19.16 -1.28 20.48
CA LEU A 281 20.13 -1.44 19.40
C LEU A 281 21.39 -2.15 19.91
N HIS A 282 21.80 -3.19 19.19
CA HIS A 282 23.05 -3.91 19.35
C HIS A 282 23.84 -3.96 18.04
N LEU A 283 25.15 -3.85 18.16
CA LEU A 283 26.09 -3.94 17.06
C LEU A 283 26.99 -5.13 17.31
N PHE A 284 27.09 -6.04 16.33
CA PHE A 284 27.93 -7.23 16.40
C PHE A 284 29.07 -7.14 15.40
N ASP A 285 30.29 -7.49 15.80
CA ASP A 285 31.37 -7.78 14.89
C ASP A 285 31.14 -9.17 14.30
N ALA A 286 31.03 -9.25 12.97
CA ALA A 286 30.66 -10.47 12.27
C ALA A 286 31.73 -11.56 12.32
N GLU A 287 33.00 -11.20 12.55
CA GLU A 287 34.12 -12.16 12.65
C GLU A 287 34.31 -12.69 14.06
N THR A 288 34.25 -11.84 15.07
CA THR A 288 34.59 -12.17 16.45
C THR A 288 33.40 -12.44 17.35
N GLY A 289 32.20 -12.00 16.96
CA GLY A 289 31.01 -11.99 17.80
C GLY A 289 31.05 -10.92 18.91
N ALA A 290 32.06 -10.03 18.89
CA ALA A 290 32.13 -8.95 19.86
C ALA A 290 30.89 -8.04 19.72
N ARG A 291 30.26 -7.76 20.87
CA ARG A 291 28.97 -7.03 20.93
C ARG A 291 29.15 -5.67 21.59
N VAL A 292 28.59 -4.65 20.95
CA VAL A 292 28.43 -3.30 21.49
C VAL A 292 26.94 -3.01 21.62
N ARG A 293 26.46 -2.68 22.83
CA ARG A 293 25.10 -2.20 23.05
C ARG A 293 25.10 -0.67 22.96
N ALA A 294 24.14 -0.10 22.26
CA ALA A 294 23.94 1.35 22.27
C ALA A 294 23.60 1.82 23.70
N ASP A 295 24.27 2.90 24.16
CA ASP A 295 23.96 3.57 25.41
C ASP A 295 22.72 4.48 25.21
N TYR A 296 21.58 3.82 25.00
CA TYR A 296 20.28 4.42 24.76
C TYR A 296 19.21 3.59 25.46
N ASP A 297 18.17 4.27 25.99
CA ASP A 297 17.06 3.59 26.64
C ASP A 297 16.30 2.69 25.66
N PRO A 298 15.64 1.62 26.14
CA PRO A 298 14.79 0.80 25.29
C PRO A 298 13.72 1.64 24.60
N VAL A 299 13.50 1.38 23.31
CA VAL A 299 12.54 2.07 22.48
C VAL A 299 11.25 1.27 22.43
N VAL A 300 10.11 1.94 22.63
CA VAL A 300 8.78 1.34 22.57
C VAL A 300 8.39 1.01 21.13
N GLY A 301 7.67 -0.09 20.97
CA GLY A 301 7.13 -0.50 19.69
C GLY A 301 7.99 -1.53 18.99
N TYR A 302 7.73 -1.73 17.72
CA TYR A 302 8.50 -2.62 16.87
C TYR A 302 8.63 -2.03 15.47
N PHE A 303 9.57 -2.57 14.72
CA PHE A 303 9.75 -2.17 13.33
C PHE A 303 8.56 -2.63 12.51
N GLY A 304 7.83 -1.66 12.15
CA GLY A 304 6.68 -1.51 11.34
C GLY A 304 6.10 -2.67 10.57
N GLY A 305 5.08 -3.32 11.11
CA GLY A 305 4.11 -4.08 10.34
C GLY A 305 4.74 -5.25 9.56
N ALA A 306 4.09 -5.75 8.55
CA ALA A 306 4.53 -6.87 7.71
C ALA A 306 5.87 -6.68 6.96
N ASP A 307 6.55 -5.56 7.12
CA ASP A 307 7.86 -5.28 6.53
C ASP A 307 8.95 -5.59 7.54
N THR A 308 9.61 -6.72 7.34
CA THR A 308 10.69 -7.22 8.19
C THR A 308 12.03 -6.53 7.93
N THR A 309 12.12 -5.61 6.97
CA THR A 309 13.32 -4.86 6.70
C THR A 309 13.48 -3.66 7.62
N TRP A 310 14.69 -3.44 8.14
CA TRP A 310 14.97 -2.35 9.05
C TRP A 310 15.17 -1.02 8.30
N HIS A 311 14.09 -0.36 7.93
CA HIS A 311 14.14 0.90 7.18
C HIS A 311 14.42 2.14 8.05
N ALA A 312 14.57 1.96 9.35
CA ALA A 312 14.79 3.06 10.28
C ALA A 312 16.26 3.26 10.65
N ALA A 313 17.21 2.57 10.02
CA ALA A 313 18.64 2.69 10.28
C ALA A 313 19.44 3.05 9.03
N GLN A 314 20.58 3.71 9.24
CA GLN A 314 21.57 4.02 8.22
C GLN A 314 22.98 3.96 8.82
N TRP A 315 23.91 3.28 8.14
CA TRP A 315 25.33 3.29 8.47
C TRP A 315 26.06 4.47 7.83
N SER A 316 27.13 4.95 8.50
CA SER A 316 28.11 5.81 7.85
C SER A 316 28.90 5.05 6.79
N PRO A 317 29.39 5.70 5.72
CA PRO A 317 30.26 5.07 4.73
C PRO A 317 31.56 4.48 5.34
N ALA A 318 32.02 5.04 6.46
CA ALA A 318 33.18 4.57 7.20
C ALA A 318 32.88 3.39 8.16
N SER A 319 31.60 2.97 8.27
CA SER A 319 31.15 1.91 9.18
C SER A 319 31.45 2.16 10.67
N ASP A 320 31.69 3.43 11.06
CA ASP A 320 32.02 3.83 12.43
C ASP A 320 30.84 4.39 13.21
N ARG A 321 29.72 4.70 12.53
CA ARG A 321 28.48 5.23 13.11
C ARG A 321 27.29 4.57 12.49
N VAL A 322 26.20 4.50 13.27
CA VAL A 322 24.87 4.14 12.80
C VAL A 322 23.86 5.15 13.33
N TRP A 323 22.94 5.56 12.47
CA TRP A 323 21.80 6.39 12.82
C TRP A 323 20.54 5.55 12.74
N PHE A 324 19.62 5.80 13.68
CA PHE A 324 18.29 5.23 13.61
C PHE A 324 17.23 6.24 14.05
N SER A 325 16.01 6.09 13.52
CA SER A 325 14.88 6.90 13.93
C SER A 325 13.87 6.05 14.71
N HIS A 326 13.17 6.69 15.65
CA HIS A 326 12.08 6.07 16.39
C HIS A 326 11.02 7.08 16.80
N HIS A 327 9.82 6.62 17.10
CA HIS A 327 8.71 7.41 17.60
C HIS A 327 8.50 7.18 19.12
N SER A 328 7.83 8.13 19.78
CA SER A 328 7.25 7.92 21.12
C SER A 328 6.04 6.99 21.05
N ARG A 329 5.62 6.41 22.18
CA ARG A 329 4.46 5.51 22.22
C ARG A 329 3.18 6.17 21.67
N ASP A 330 2.96 7.44 21.97
CA ASP A 330 1.83 8.24 21.47
C ASP A 330 2.00 8.76 20.05
N PHE A 331 3.11 8.40 19.38
CA PHE A 331 3.50 8.85 18.05
C PHE A 331 3.63 10.38 17.89
N LYS A 332 3.54 11.15 18.95
CA LYS A 332 3.63 12.62 18.91
C LYS A 332 5.05 13.14 18.80
N SER A 333 6.05 12.27 18.83
CA SER A 333 7.42 12.67 18.53
C SER A 333 8.17 11.64 17.69
N GLN A 334 9.08 12.16 16.86
CA GLN A 334 10.08 11.39 16.11
C GLN A 334 11.46 11.84 16.50
N THR A 335 12.37 10.91 16.75
CA THR A 335 13.74 11.15 17.17
C THR A 335 14.71 10.49 16.21
N LEU A 336 15.76 11.20 15.77
CA LEU A 336 16.94 10.63 15.13
C LEU A 336 18.04 10.49 16.16
N VAL A 337 18.62 9.31 16.29
CA VAL A 337 19.69 8.98 17.21
C VAL A 337 20.95 8.59 16.43
N GLU A 338 22.12 9.09 16.85
CA GLU A 338 23.44 8.68 16.39
C GLU A 338 24.08 7.78 17.42
N VAL A 339 24.71 6.70 16.97
CA VAL A 339 25.45 5.76 17.82
C VAL A 339 26.85 5.54 17.27
N ASP A 340 27.87 5.69 18.10
CA ASP A 340 29.25 5.30 17.80
C ASP A 340 29.36 3.77 17.80
N ALA A 341 29.74 3.18 16.68
CA ALA A 341 29.72 1.74 16.47
C ALA A 341 30.80 0.98 17.24
N THR A 342 31.76 1.67 17.85
CA THR A 342 32.84 1.07 18.64
C THR A 342 32.56 1.12 20.13
N THR A 343 31.98 2.20 20.61
CA THR A 343 31.78 2.45 22.05
C THR A 343 30.35 2.29 22.50
N GLY A 344 29.39 2.35 21.58
CA GLY A 344 27.95 2.40 21.88
C GLY A 344 27.49 3.78 22.37
N ALA A 345 28.37 4.76 22.49
CA ALA A 345 27.99 6.10 22.90
C ALA A 345 26.96 6.68 21.95
N SER A 346 25.84 7.17 22.49
CA SER A 346 24.72 7.65 21.70
C SER A 346 24.33 9.08 22.03
N ARG A 347 23.75 9.78 21.04
CA ARG A 347 23.16 11.10 21.22
C ARG A 347 21.93 11.26 20.37
N ARG A 348 20.97 12.03 20.86
CA ARG A 348 19.84 12.50 20.05
C ARG A 348 20.33 13.60 19.10
N VAL A 349 20.09 13.43 17.81
CA VAL A 349 20.45 14.40 16.77
C VAL A 349 19.33 15.44 16.64
N ILE A 350 18.09 14.98 16.51
CA ILE A 350 16.89 15.83 16.44
C ILE A 350 15.73 15.13 17.12
N VAL A 351 14.85 15.90 17.75
CA VAL A 351 13.52 15.49 18.21
C VAL A 351 12.51 16.44 17.61
N GLU A 352 11.59 15.91 16.82
CA GLU A 352 10.43 16.66 16.31
C GLU A 352 9.19 16.19 17.04
N SER A 353 8.35 17.15 17.50
CA SER A 353 7.13 16.88 18.25
C SER A 353 5.94 17.64 17.68
N GLY A 354 4.74 17.09 17.88
CA GLY A 354 3.47 17.67 17.45
C GLY A 354 2.33 17.37 18.41
N ASP A 355 1.18 18.00 18.19
CA ASP A 355 -0.04 17.76 18.97
C ASP A 355 -0.73 16.43 18.58
N THR A 356 -0.52 16.00 17.37
CA THR A 356 -0.96 14.74 16.77
C THR A 356 0.26 13.90 16.41
N TRP A 357 0.10 12.81 15.66
CA TRP A 357 1.26 12.01 15.24
C TRP A 357 2.21 12.79 14.32
N VAL A 358 3.50 12.48 14.44
CA VAL A 358 4.57 13.02 13.58
C VAL A 358 4.97 11.95 12.57
N GLU A 359 4.86 12.29 11.27
CA GLU A 359 5.22 11.41 10.16
C GLU A 359 6.60 11.73 9.59
N LEU A 360 7.30 10.70 9.17
CA LEU A 360 8.48 10.80 8.30
C LEU A 360 8.17 10.38 6.86
N ASN A 361 6.99 9.84 6.64
CA ASN A 361 6.36 9.56 5.36
C ASN A 361 4.88 9.24 5.59
N GLN A 362 3.95 9.91 4.90
CA GLN A 362 2.51 9.63 5.07
C GLN A 362 2.09 8.20 4.70
N LEU A 363 2.93 7.45 3.97
CA LEU A 363 2.75 6.03 3.67
C LEU A 363 3.49 5.07 4.60
N ARG A 364 4.06 5.55 5.69
CA ARG A 364 4.90 4.83 6.65
C ARG A 364 6.34 4.59 6.17
N THR A 365 6.56 3.98 5.00
CA THR A 365 7.87 3.58 4.48
C THR A 365 8.00 3.84 2.98
N PRO A 366 9.22 4.07 2.48
CA PRO A 366 10.45 4.32 3.25
C PRO A 366 10.41 5.67 3.95
N TYR A 367 11.14 5.83 5.06
CA TYR A 367 11.26 7.12 5.72
C TYR A 367 12.02 8.13 4.88
N ASN A 368 11.57 9.38 4.87
CA ASN A 368 12.15 10.46 4.07
C ASN A 368 13.23 11.24 4.88
N TRP A 369 14.14 10.53 5.51
CA TRP A 369 15.34 11.12 6.10
C TRP A 369 16.61 10.45 5.58
N ARG A 370 17.72 11.19 5.56
CA ARG A 370 19.00 10.65 5.16
C ARG A 370 20.15 11.47 5.75
N VAL A 371 21.09 10.83 6.40
CA VAL A 371 22.38 11.43 6.75
C VAL A 371 23.26 11.40 5.50
N LEU A 372 23.87 12.54 5.17
CA LEU A 372 24.71 12.64 3.99
C LEU A 372 26.10 12.03 4.25
N ASP A 373 26.71 11.50 3.20
CA ASP A 373 28.01 10.82 3.28
C ASP A 373 29.15 11.75 3.74
N ASN A 374 28.97 13.07 3.59
CA ASN A 374 29.89 14.07 4.12
C ASN A 374 29.97 14.08 5.67
N GLY A 375 29.06 13.41 6.36
CA GLY A 375 29.02 13.28 7.82
C GLY A 375 28.76 14.59 8.58
N THR A 376 28.26 15.63 7.92
CA THR A 376 28.04 16.96 8.54
C THR A 376 26.60 17.46 8.40
N GLU A 377 25.81 16.85 7.52
CA GLU A 377 24.46 17.28 7.20
C GLU A 377 23.51 16.08 7.12
N PHE A 378 22.22 16.33 7.34
CA PHE A 378 21.18 15.33 7.06
C PHE A 378 19.92 16.00 6.50
N ILE A 379 19.19 15.22 5.69
CA ILE A 379 17.86 15.57 5.20
C ILE A 379 16.84 15.03 6.20
N TRP A 380 15.86 15.86 6.54
CA TRP A 380 14.77 15.51 7.42
C TRP A 380 13.43 15.87 6.78
N PHE A 381 12.47 14.95 6.81
CA PHE A 381 11.08 15.23 6.40
C PHE A 381 10.30 15.76 7.59
N SER A 382 9.47 16.78 7.34
CA SER A 382 8.63 17.37 8.38
C SER A 382 7.36 17.97 7.80
N GLU A 383 6.27 17.84 8.54
CA GLU A 383 4.98 18.47 8.28
C GLU A 383 4.76 19.74 9.13
N ARG A 384 5.82 20.31 9.73
CA ARG A 384 5.78 21.45 10.66
C ARG A 384 5.09 22.70 10.13
N GLU A 385 4.96 22.84 8.81
CA GLU A 385 4.29 23.95 8.14
C GLU A 385 2.95 23.54 7.50
N GLY A 386 2.37 22.40 7.94
CA GLY A 386 1.09 21.88 7.48
C GLY A 386 1.15 21.06 6.18
N TRP A 387 2.34 20.91 5.60
CA TRP A 387 2.62 20.07 4.43
C TRP A 387 3.96 19.37 4.60
N GLY A 388 4.08 18.17 4.08
CA GLY A 388 5.29 17.37 4.18
C GLY A 388 6.37 17.83 3.21
N HIS A 389 7.49 18.32 3.78
CA HIS A 389 8.62 18.88 3.03
C HIS A 389 9.96 18.36 3.54
N LEU A 390 11.00 18.52 2.71
CA LEU A 390 12.37 18.20 3.04
C LEU A 390 13.11 19.43 3.55
N TYR A 391 13.88 19.23 4.63
CA TYR A 391 14.70 20.24 5.27
C TYR A 391 16.14 19.73 5.40
N LEU A 392 17.12 20.62 5.20
CA LEU A 392 18.53 20.33 5.44
C LEU A 392 18.89 20.76 6.86
N HIS A 393 19.54 19.89 7.61
CA HIS A 393 19.97 20.13 8.97
C HIS A 393 21.46 19.92 9.12
N ASP A 394 22.07 20.59 10.10
CA ASP A 394 23.42 20.35 10.58
C ASP A 394 23.43 19.10 11.47
N LEU A 395 24.28 18.12 11.18
CA LEU A 395 24.29 16.84 11.89
C LEU A 395 24.80 16.97 13.34
N ALA A 396 25.75 17.89 13.59
CA ALA A 396 26.34 18.03 14.91
C ALA A 396 25.39 18.69 15.92
N THR A 397 24.62 19.68 15.47
CA THR A 397 23.74 20.49 16.32
C THR A 397 22.27 20.11 16.21
N GLY A 398 21.84 19.42 15.13
CA GLY A 398 20.45 19.17 14.80
C GLY A 398 19.70 20.41 14.27
N GLU A 399 20.34 21.56 14.18
CA GLU A 399 19.70 22.80 13.74
C GLU A 399 19.39 22.78 12.24
N MET A 400 18.24 23.36 11.87
CA MET A 400 17.85 23.51 10.47
C MET A 400 18.73 24.55 9.79
N LYS A 401 19.39 24.16 8.70
CA LYS A 401 20.18 25.05 7.84
C LYS A 401 19.29 25.79 6.85
N ASN A 402 18.42 25.05 6.15
CA ASN A 402 17.46 25.62 5.21
C ASN A 402 16.35 24.64 4.84
N ARG A 403 15.33 25.19 4.19
CA ARG A 403 14.27 24.42 3.53
C ARG A 403 14.75 24.00 2.14
N ILE A 404 14.67 22.69 1.84
CA ILE A 404 14.92 22.16 0.51
C ILE A 404 13.67 22.35 -0.36
N THR A 405 12.49 22.04 0.21
CA THR A 405 11.20 22.20 -0.46
C THR A 405 10.22 23.02 0.41
N GLN A 406 9.21 23.62 -0.23
CA GLN A 406 8.17 24.38 0.47
C GLN A 406 6.94 24.60 -0.41
N GLY A 407 5.79 24.91 0.18
CA GLY A 407 4.56 25.24 -0.53
C GLY A 407 3.35 24.43 -0.09
N SER A 408 2.21 24.61 -0.76
CA SER A 408 0.96 23.88 -0.47
C SER A 408 0.90 22.58 -1.29
N TRP A 409 1.83 21.69 -1.09
CA TRP A 409 1.99 20.41 -1.76
C TRP A 409 2.88 19.47 -0.92
N LEU A 410 2.95 18.18 -1.24
CA LEU A 410 3.59 17.16 -0.43
C LEU A 410 4.75 16.48 -1.17
N VAL A 411 5.88 16.29 -0.51
CA VAL A 411 6.91 15.32 -0.89
C VAL A 411 6.43 13.92 -0.47
N VAL A 412 6.42 12.98 -1.42
CA VAL A 412 5.99 11.60 -1.15
C VAL A 412 7.16 10.71 -0.78
N GLN A 413 8.20 10.68 -1.62
CA GLN A 413 9.33 9.78 -1.41
C GLN A 413 10.64 10.42 -1.83
N LEU A 414 11.62 10.38 -0.96
CA LEU A 414 13.03 10.66 -1.25
C LEU A 414 13.60 9.49 -2.05
N LEU A 415 14.10 9.73 -3.26
CA LEU A 415 14.59 8.69 -4.16
C LEU A 415 16.12 8.60 -4.19
N ALA A 416 16.80 9.73 -4.34
CA ALA A 416 18.24 9.77 -4.46
C ALA A 416 18.81 11.13 -4.05
N VAL A 417 20.09 11.17 -3.69
CA VAL A 417 20.85 12.38 -3.41
C VAL A 417 22.16 12.35 -4.19
N ASP A 418 22.41 13.38 -4.99
CA ASP A 418 23.72 13.66 -5.57
C ASP A 418 24.41 14.70 -4.68
N GLU A 419 25.25 14.23 -3.77
CA GLU A 419 25.94 15.11 -2.82
C GLU A 419 27.00 16.00 -3.48
N VAL A 420 27.59 15.54 -4.58
CA VAL A 420 28.60 16.32 -5.34
C VAL A 420 27.94 17.51 -6.02
N ALA A 421 26.83 17.28 -6.70
CA ALA A 421 26.03 18.33 -7.33
C ALA A 421 25.11 19.05 -6.34
N ARG A 422 25.01 18.58 -5.08
CA ARG A 422 24.08 19.04 -4.04
C ARG A 422 22.63 19.08 -4.53
N GLN A 423 22.18 17.96 -5.12
CA GLN A 423 20.83 17.78 -5.65
C GLN A 423 20.14 16.63 -4.93
N VAL A 424 18.85 16.80 -4.69
CA VAL A 424 17.97 15.73 -4.18
C VAL A 424 16.87 15.45 -5.19
N TYR A 425 16.58 14.16 -5.39
CA TYR A 425 15.53 13.65 -6.27
C TYR A 425 14.44 13.00 -5.43
N PHE A 426 13.20 13.34 -5.74
CA PHE A 426 12.04 12.87 -4.98
C PHE A 426 10.78 12.84 -5.83
N THR A 427 9.78 12.08 -5.38
CA THR A 427 8.42 12.21 -5.90
C THR A 427 7.59 13.13 -5.01
N GLY A 428 6.61 13.80 -5.60
CA GLY A 428 5.71 14.70 -4.90
C GLY A 428 4.35 14.78 -5.57
N VAL A 429 3.35 15.30 -4.84
CA VAL A 429 1.95 15.42 -5.27
C VAL A 429 1.40 16.82 -4.97
N GLY A 430 0.41 17.25 -5.76
CA GLY A 430 -0.33 18.49 -5.52
C GLY A 430 0.36 19.78 -5.95
N ARG A 431 1.60 19.73 -6.50
CA ARG A 431 2.35 20.92 -6.87
C ARG A 431 1.92 21.55 -8.21
N GLU A 432 1.57 20.73 -9.18
CA GLU A 432 1.29 21.18 -10.54
C GLU A 432 -0.16 21.69 -10.67
N SER A 433 -0.32 23.00 -10.80
CA SER A 433 -1.63 23.64 -10.89
C SER A 433 -2.46 23.12 -12.08
N GLY A 434 -3.73 22.83 -11.85
CA GLY A 434 -4.66 22.34 -12.87
C GLY A 434 -4.57 20.84 -13.15
N ARG A 435 -3.59 20.15 -12.55
CA ARG A 435 -3.48 18.68 -12.62
C ARG A 435 -4.21 18.02 -11.45
N ASP A 436 -4.41 16.71 -11.57
CA ASP A 436 -4.90 15.89 -10.46
C ASP A 436 -3.93 15.94 -9.29
N PRO A 437 -4.36 16.38 -8.07
CA PRO A 437 -3.45 16.55 -6.94
C PRO A 437 -2.91 15.24 -6.39
N TYR A 438 -3.43 14.08 -6.79
CA TYR A 438 -2.92 12.76 -6.40
C TYR A 438 -1.94 12.16 -7.41
N ARG A 439 -1.68 12.82 -8.56
CA ARG A 439 -0.65 12.37 -9.51
C ARG A 439 0.73 12.65 -8.95
N HIS A 440 1.50 11.59 -8.78
CA HIS A 440 2.89 11.70 -8.44
C HIS A 440 3.68 12.23 -9.63
N HIS A 441 4.66 13.07 -9.35
CA HIS A 441 5.62 13.55 -10.33
C HIS A 441 7.04 13.44 -9.77
N LEU A 442 8.03 13.24 -10.65
CA LEU A 442 9.45 13.27 -10.31
C LEU A 442 9.96 14.71 -10.30
N TYR A 443 10.67 15.06 -9.24
CA TYR A 443 11.24 16.37 -9.03
C TYR A 443 12.72 16.30 -8.64
N ARG A 444 13.39 17.43 -8.84
CA ARG A 444 14.73 17.69 -8.33
C ARG A 444 14.76 19.04 -7.62
N ALA A 445 15.51 19.13 -6.52
CA ALA A 445 15.78 20.37 -5.81
C ALA A 445 17.25 20.47 -5.40
N SER A 446 17.77 21.69 -5.19
CA SER A 446 19.07 21.88 -4.53
C SER A 446 18.95 21.62 -3.04
N LEU A 447 19.93 20.94 -2.43
CA LEU A 447 20.04 20.81 -0.97
C LEU A 447 20.12 22.18 -0.29
N ASP A 448 20.69 23.19 -0.96
CA ASP A 448 20.83 24.54 -0.44
C ASP A 448 19.58 25.41 -0.61
N GLY A 449 18.47 24.80 -1.08
CA GLY A 449 17.22 25.50 -1.39
C GLY A 449 17.25 26.19 -2.76
N GLY A 450 16.25 27.03 -3.06
CA GLY A 450 16.25 27.89 -4.25
C GLY A 450 15.37 27.45 -5.41
N GLY A 451 14.65 26.36 -5.30
CA GLY A 451 13.63 25.97 -6.29
C GLY A 451 13.55 24.49 -6.59
N VAL A 452 12.37 24.09 -7.00
CA VAL A 452 12.02 22.71 -7.36
C VAL A 452 11.78 22.63 -8.86
N THR A 453 12.46 21.73 -9.53
CA THR A 453 12.34 21.47 -10.98
C THR A 453 11.52 20.20 -11.22
N LEU A 454 10.48 20.29 -12.05
CA LEU A 454 9.72 19.14 -12.54
C LEU A 454 10.56 18.37 -13.57
N LEU A 455 10.73 17.05 -13.37
CA LEU A 455 11.49 16.18 -14.27
C LEU A 455 10.58 15.24 -15.09
N SER A 456 9.32 15.06 -14.69
CA SER A 456 8.31 14.28 -15.42
C SER A 456 7.19 15.20 -15.89
N PRO A 457 7.30 15.78 -17.10
CA PRO A 457 6.40 16.84 -17.56
C PRO A 457 5.01 16.36 -18.00
N GLU A 458 4.82 15.06 -18.22
CA GLU A 458 3.57 14.46 -18.67
C GLU A 458 2.47 14.66 -17.60
N ASP A 459 1.25 15.01 -18.01
CA ASP A 459 0.10 15.12 -17.11
C ASP A 459 -0.48 13.73 -16.81
N ALA A 460 0.29 12.94 -16.08
CA ALA A 460 0.01 11.56 -15.72
C ALA A 460 0.47 11.28 -14.27
N HIS A 461 0.08 10.14 -13.73
CA HIS A 461 0.68 9.60 -12.52
C HIS A 461 1.97 8.87 -12.86
N HIS A 462 3.04 9.17 -12.15
CA HIS A 462 4.38 8.61 -12.33
C HIS A 462 4.75 7.68 -11.18
N ALA A 463 5.03 6.41 -11.48
CA ALA A 463 5.66 5.47 -10.57
C ALA A 463 7.16 5.43 -10.91
N VAL A 464 7.99 5.91 -9.99
CA VAL A 464 9.41 6.14 -10.25
C VAL A 464 10.29 5.31 -9.32
N SER A 465 11.30 4.64 -9.90
CA SER A 465 12.36 3.94 -9.18
C SER A 465 13.73 4.46 -9.64
N ALA A 466 14.63 4.75 -8.68
CA ALA A 466 15.98 5.23 -8.99
C ALA A 466 16.97 4.08 -9.17
N SER A 467 18.02 4.27 -9.99
CA SER A 467 19.19 3.40 -9.99
C SER A 467 19.93 3.47 -8.65
N PRO A 468 20.74 2.46 -8.28
CA PRO A 468 21.47 2.46 -7.02
C PRO A 468 22.33 3.70 -6.78
N ASP A 469 22.86 4.31 -7.83
CA ASP A 469 23.66 5.54 -7.80
C ASP A 469 22.87 6.83 -8.09
N GLY A 470 21.56 6.76 -8.29
CA GLY A 470 20.67 7.89 -8.52
C GLY A 470 20.85 8.59 -9.87
N ARG A 471 21.59 8.03 -10.84
CA ARG A 471 21.81 8.63 -12.16
C ARG A 471 20.68 8.41 -13.14
N TYR A 472 19.95 7.31 -12.99
CA TYR A 472 18.83 6.93 -13.84
C TYR A 472 17.56 6.72 -13.02
N PHE A 473 16.43 7.02 -13.66
CA PHE A 473 15.11 6.85 -13.08
C PHE A 473 14.24 6.06 -14.07
N VAL A 474 13.75 4.90 -13.65
CA VAL A 474 12.71 4.16 -14.37
C VAL A 474 11.38 4.77 -14.00
N ASP A 475 10.70 5.36 -14.97
CA ASP A 475 9.47 6.12 -14.81
C ASP A 475 8.35 5.49 -15.62
N THR A 476 7.39 4.85 -14.96
CA THR A 476 6.16 4.35 -15.56
C THR A 476 5.05 5.35 -15.34
N TYR A 477 4.51 5.92 -16.41
CA TYR A 477 3.46 6.93 -16.30
C TYR A 477 2.19 6.55 -17.05
N SER A 478 1.04 6.86 -16.46
CA SER A 478 -0.29 6.62 -17.00
C SER A 478 -1.36 7.45 -16.29
N THR A 479 -2.56 7.42 -16.84
CA THR A 479 -3.78 7.83 -16.17
C THR A 479 -4.71 6.63 -16.03
N ARG A 480 -5.86 6.78 -15.36
CA ARG A 480 -6.88 5.72 -15.33
C ARG A 480 -7.43 5.35 -16.70
N SER A 481 -7.27 6.22 -17.70
CA SER A 481 -7.80 6.05 -19.05
C SER A 481 -6.76 5.81 -20.13
N THR A 482 -5.48 5.81 -19.80
CA THR A 482 -4.38 5.61 -20.77
C THR A 482 -3.52 4.43 -20.39
N ALA A 483 -3.10 3.67 -21.38
CA ALA A 483 -2.11 2.60 -21.19
C ALA A 483 -0.81 3.17 -20.60
N PRO A 484 -0.12 2.43 -19.73
CA PRO A 484 1.17 2.82 -19.18
C PRO A 484 2.25 2.92 -20.25
N VAL A 485 3.13 3.91 -20.08
CA VAL A 485 4.40 4.02 -20.82
C VAL A 485 5.53 4.05 -19.80
N THR A 486 6.53 3.22 -19.99
CA THR A 486 7.74 3.18 -19.14
C THR A 486 8.94 3.69 -19.92
N VAL A 487 9.65 4.65 -19.31
CA VAL A 487 10.88 5.23 -19.86
C VAL A 487 12.00 5.18 -18.81
N VAL A 488 13.25 5.19 -19.28
CA VAL A 488 14.39 5.56 -18.42
C VAL A 488 14.66 7.04 -18.62
N ARG A 489 14.73 7.81 -17.50
CA ARG A 489 15.15 9.22 -17.51
C ARG A 489 16.54 9.38 -16.92
N ASP A 490 17.28 10.39 -17.39
CA ASP A 490 18.50 10.85 -16.73
C ASP A 490 18.19 11.87 -15.60
N GLY A 491 19.19 12.26 -14.81
CA GLY A 491 19.05 13.22 -13.72
C GLY A 491 18.61 14.64 -14.14
N SER A 492 18.50 14.92 -15.44
CA SER A 492 17.90 16.16 -15.97
C SER A 492 16.39 16.00 -16.27
N GLY A 493 15.84 14.79 -16.16
CA GLY A 493 14.47 14.43 -16.50
C GLY A 493 14.28 14.07 -17.98
N ARG A 494 15.35 14.11 -18.79
CA ARG A 494 15.27 13.77 -20.20
C ARG A 494 15.11 12.26 -20.38
N PRO A 495 14.11 11.79 -21.17
CA PRO A 495 14.01 10.38 -21.54
C PRO A 495 15.27 9.92 -22.30
N VAL A 496 15.89 8.86 -21.80
CA VAL A 496 17.06 8.21 -22.41
C VAL A 496 16.62 7.17 -23.43
N MET A 497 15.58 6.39 -23.05
CA MET A 497 14.95 5.38 -23.90
C MET A 497 13.55 5.04 -23.40
N THR A 498 12.71 4.52 -24.29
CA THR A 498 11.46 3.85 -23.94
C THR A 498 11.77 2.39 -23.59
N VAL A 499 11.19 1.92 -22.50
CA VAL A 499 11.32 0.53 -22.02
C VAL A 499 10.13 -0.30 -22.47
N GLU A 500 8.90 0.17 -22.16
CA GLU A 500 7.64 -0.46 -22.57
C GLU A 500 6.59 0.56 -22.97
N GLU A 501 5.73 0.16 -23.88
CA GLU A 501 4.47 0.82 -24.20
C GLU A 501 3.36 -0.22 -23.98
N GLY A 502 2.54 -0.01 -22.94
CA GLY A 502 1.52 -0.98 -22.57
C GLY A 502 0.43 -1.14 -23.63
N ASP A 503 0.03 -2.36 -23.90
CA ASP A 503 -1.10 -2.69 -24.78
C ASP A 503 -2.30 -3.14 -23.91
N ILE A 504 -3.41 -2.41 -24.04
CA ILE A 504 -4.69 -2.68 -23.38
C ILE A 504 -5.81 -2.91 -24.42
N SER A 505 -5.46 -3.12 -25.69
CA SER A 505 -6.45 -3.28 -26.78
C SER A 505 -7.42 -4.43 -26.52
N PRO A 506 -6.98 -5.65 -26.10
CA PRO A 506 -7.92 -6.72 -25.81
C PRO A 506 -8.85 -6.41 -24.63
N LEU A 507 -8.38 -5.63 -23.65
CA LEU A 507 -9.21 -5.20 -22.54
C LEU A 507 -10.33 -4.25 -23.01
N LEU A 508 -10.01 -3.31 -23.91
CA LEU A 508 -10.99 -2.43 -24.53
C LEU A 508 -11.98 -3.21 -25.39
N GLU A 509 -11.51 -4.20 -26.18
CA GLU A 509 -12.35 -5.08 -26.99
C GLU A 509 -13.32 -5.91 -26.13
N ALA A 510 -12.91 -6.29 -24.90
CA ALA A 510 -13.76 -6.97 -23.94
C ALA A 510 -14.84 -6.04 -23.33
N GLY A 511 -14.85 -4.73 -23.66
CA GLY A 511 -15.82 -3.77 -23.18
C GLY A 511 -15.43 -3.06 -21.89
N TRP A 512 -14.14 -3.03 -21.56
CA TRP A 512 -13.64 -2.21 -20.46
C TRP A 512 -13.74 -0.72 -20.83
N GLU A 513 -14.30 0.07 -19.94
CA GLU A 513 -14.35 1.51 -20.06
C GLU A 513 -13.61 2.17 -18.89
N PRO A 514 -12.84 3.26 -19.13
CA PRO A 514 -12.18 3.96 -18.05
C PRO A 514 -13.20 4.57 -17.08
N PRO A 515 -12.92 4.57 -15.77
CA PRO A 515 -13.79 5.20 -14.80
C PRO A 515 -13.84 6.72 -15.01
N VAL A 516 -14.99 7.31 -14.71
CA VAL A 516 -15.20 8.75 -14.78
C VAL A 516 -14.57 9.40 -13.54
N ARG A 517 -13.56 10.23 -13.77
CA ARG A 517 -12.96 11.02 -12.69
C ARG A 517 -13.86 12.22 -12.35
N PHE A 518 -14.01 12.49 -11.06
CA PHE A 518 -14.76 13.66 -10.59
C PHE A 518 -14.05 14.36 -9.43
N SER A 519 -14.50 15.58 -9.15
CA SER A 519 -14.30 16.26 -7.87
C SER A 519 -15.65 16.70 -7.30
N ALA A 520 -15.73 16.75 -5.99
CA ALA A 520 -16.88 17.26 -5.24
C ALA A 520 -16.41 18.05 -4.02
N LYS A 521 -17.30 18.79 -3.39
CA LYS A 521 -17.01 19.41 -2.10
C LYS A 521 -17.26 18.41 -0.98
N ALA A 522 -16.35 18.38 0.00
CA ALA A 522 -16.52 17.68 1.25
C ALA A 522 -17.69 18.26 2.07
N ARG A 523 -17.97 17.68 3.22
CA ARG A 523 -19.04 18.10 4.14
C ARG A 523 -18.97 19.58 4.54
N ASP A 524 -17.78 20.17 4.56
CA ASP A 524 -17.55 21.57 4.89
C ASP A 524 -17.96 22.56 3.77
N GLY A 525 -18.28 22.05 2.59
CA GLY A 525 -18.63 22.82 1.40
C GLY A 525 -17.47 23.59 0.76
N VAL A 526 -16.24 23.44 1.26
CA VAL A 526 -15.07 24.19 0.84
C VAL A 526 -13.96 23.25 0.31
N THR A 527 -13.63 22.21 1.04
CA THR A 527 -12.56 21.27 0.69
C THR A 527 -12.94 20.42 -0.51
N ASP A 528 -12.03 20.36 -1.51
CA ASP A 528 -12.23 19.46 -2.64
C ASP A 528 -11.82 18.03 -2.26
N VAL A 529 -12.71 17.08 -2.55
CA VAL A 529 -12.46 15.64 -2.53
C VAL A 529 -12.55 15.10 -3.96
N TYR A 530 -11.78 14.06 -4.23
CA TYR A 530 -11.63 13.52 -5.58
C TYR A 530 -11.96 12.03 -5.58
N GLY A 531 -12.48 11.53 -6.72
CA GLY A 531 -12.90 10.15 -6.82
C GLY A 531 -13.13 9.67 -8.23
N TYR A 532 -13.64 8.45 -8.30
CA TYR A 532 -14.02 7.77 -9.54
C TYR A 532 -15.41 7.19 -9.45
N LEU A 533 -16.11 7.26 -10.59
CA LEU A 533 -17.36 6.55 -10.86
C LEU A 533 -17.11 5.50 -11.94
N TRP A 534 -17.60 4.28 -11.73
CA TRP A 534 -17.75 3.27 -12.76
C TRP A 534 -19.24 3.18 -13.10
N LEU A 535 -19.57 3.43 -14.35
CA LEU A 535 -20.95 3.48 -14.82
C LEU A 535 -21.34 2.17 -15.50
N PRO A 536 -22.58 1.70 -15.35
CA PRO A 536 -23.08 0.56 -16.12
C PRO A 536 -22.96 0.79 -17.62
N PRO A 537 -22.52 -0.20 -18.41
CA PRO A 537 -22.60 -0.10 -19.86
C PRO A 537 -24.06 -0.04 -20.31
N ASN A 538 -24.36 0.68 -21.38
CA ASN A 538 -25.71 0.74 -21.99
C ASN A 538 -26.82 1.17 -21.01
N MET A 539 -26.61 2.22 -20.24
CA MET A 539 -27.63 2.76 -19.32
C MET A 539 -28.91 3.13 -20.07
N GLU A 540 -30.05 2.78 -19.48
CA GLU A 540 -31.39 3.11 -20.02
C GLU A 540 -31.72 4.58 -19.84
N GLU A 541 -32.27 5.19 -20.87
CA GLU A 541 -32.69 6.59 -20.80
C GLU A 541 -33.80 6.79 -19.75
N GLY A 542 -33.63 7.80 -18.87
CA GLY A 542 -34.56 8.11 -17.79
C GLY A 542 -34.55 7.16 -16.60
N ALA A 543 -33.68 6.13 -16.60
CA ALA A 543 -33.47 5.27 -15.44
C ALA A 543 -32.48 5.90 -14.46
N VAL A 544 -32.65 5.65 -13.14
CA VAL A 544 -31.68 5.93 -12.09
C VAL A 544 -31.23 4.63 -11.45
N TYR A 545 -29.93 4.52 -11.20
CA TYR A 545 -29.25 3.28 -10.83
C TYR A 545 -28.86 3.28 -9.36
N PRO A 546 -28.97 2.13 -8.66
CA PRO A 546 -28.44 1.99 -7.33
C PRO A 546 -26.91 2.20 -7.34
N VAL A 547 -26.41 2.81 -6.27
CA VAL A 547 -24.97 3.09 -6.15
C VAL A 547 -24.34 2.29 -5.02
N ILE A 548 -23.14 1.78 -5.27
CA ILE A 548 -22.32 1.06 -4.29
C ILE A 548 -21.06 1.88 -4.01
N ASP A 549 -20.90 2.27 -2.76
CA ASP A 549 -19.72 2.97 -2.25
C ASP A 549 -18.67 1.95 -1.83
N TYR A 550 -17.51 1.94 -2.49
CA TYR A 550 -16.34 1.19 -2.05
C TYR A 550 -15.50 2.06 -1.12
N VAL A 551 -15.42 1.67 0.14
CA VAL A 551 -14.76 2.45 1.17
C VAL A 551 -13.51 1.78 1.72
N TYR A 552 -12.44 2.55 1.86
CA TYR A 552 -11.29 2.27 2.69
C TYR A 552 -10.70 3.58 3.23
N PRO A 553 -11.10 4.04 4.41
CA PRO A 553 -10.80 5.38 4.90
C PRO A 553 -9.55 5.43 5.78
N GLY A 554 -8.64 4.52 5.64
CA GLY A 554 -7.48 4.46 6.52
C GLY A 554 -6.59 5.71 6.41
N PRO A 555 -6.05 6.24 7.52
CA PRO A 555 -5.06 7.33 7.46
C PRO A 555 -3.75 6.91 6.79
N GLN A 556 -3.52 5.61 6.64
CA GLN A 556 -2.35 5.07 5.95
C GLN A 556 -2.61 4.73 4.46
N ILE A 557 -3.83 4.88 3.96
CA ILE A 557 -4.20 4.49 2.58
C ILE A 557 -5.47 5.21 2.14
N GLY A 558 -5.60 5.48 0.83
CA GLY A 558 -6.84 5.92 0.21
C GLY A 558 -7.18 5.09 -1.02
N PRO A 559 -8.45 4.91 -1.38
CA PRO A 559 -8.87 4.10 -2.54
C PRO A 559 -8.41 4.67 -3.88
N ILE A 560 -8.14 5.97 -3.97
CA ILE A 560 -7.74 6.63 -5.22
C ILE A 560 -6.29 7.14 -5.24
N ARG A 561 -5.51 6.91 -4.21
CA ARG A 561 -4.13 7.41 -4.01
C ARG A 561 -3.17 7.20 -5.18
N THR A 562 -3.43 6.23 -6.04
CA THR A 562 -2.63 5.94 -7.23
C THR A 562 -3.51 6.09 -8.48
N PRO A 563 -3.63 7.31 -9.05
CA PRO A 563 -4.53 7.57 -10.17
C PRO A 563 -3.97 7.10 -11.53
N GLY A 564 -2.99 6.21 -11.54
CA GLY A 564 -2.49 5.51 -12.72
C GLY A 564 -3.43 4.40 -13.19
N PHE A 565 -3.09 3.80 -14.32
CA PHE A 565 -3.84 2.70 -14.92
C PHE A 565 -3.95 1.49 -13.95
N THR A 566 -5.10 0.85 -13.99
CA THR A 566 -5.33 -0.50 -13.45
C THR A 566 -6.46 -1.16 -14.21
N SER A 567 -6.25 -2.40 -14.62
CA SER A 567 -7.26 -3.22 -15.30
C SER A 567 -8.37 -3.68 -14.35
N GLY A 568 -8.02 -4.03 -13.09
CA GLY A 568 -8.92 -4.52 -12.06
C GLY A 568 -8.75 -3.79 -10.72
N PRO A 569 -9.52 -2.72 -10.43
CA PRO A 569 -9.44 -2.01 -9.16
C PRO A 569 -9.93 -2.88 -8.00
N ARG A 570 -9.35 -2.69 -6.82
CA ARG A 570 -9.70 -3.46 -5.59
C ARG A 570 -11.19 -3.41 -5.24
N GLY A 571 -11.87 -2.30 -5.50
CA GLY A 571 -13.31 -2.10 -5.26
C GLY A 571 -14.21 -2.76 -6.31
N GLN A 572 -13.70 -3.60 -7.20
CA GLN A 572 -14.46 -4.31 -8.23
C GLN A 572 -15.36 -3.40 -9.10
N GLY A 573 -14.95 -2.12 -9.27
CA GLY A 573 -15.81 -1.11 -9.89
C GLY A 573 -16.34 -1.48 -11.26
N HIS A 574 -15.49 -2.06 -12.13
CA HIS A 574 -15.91 -2.52 -13.46
C HIS A 574 -16.86 -3.72 -13.38
N ALA A 575 -16.57 -4.70 -12.52
CA ALA A 575 -17.42 -5.89 -12.37
C ALA A 575 -18.81 -5.54 -11.87
N LEU A 576 -18.92 -4.69 -10.84
CA LEU A 576 -20.20 -4.25 -10.30
C LEU A 576 -20.98 -3.37 -11.30
N ALA A 577 -20.28 -2.59 -12.12
CA ALA A 577 -20.90 -1.81 -13.19
C ALA A 577 -21.57 -2.72 -14.24
N GLN A 578 -20.96 -3.86 -14.60
CA GLN A 578 -21.56 -4.86 -15.49
C GLN A 578 -22.84 -5.48 -14.94
N LEU A 579 -23.03 -5.46 -13.63
CA LEU A 579 -24.23 -5.97 -12.93
C LEU A 579 -25.32 -4.89 -12.78
N GLY A 580 -25.10 -3.66 -13.29
CA GLY A 580 -26.09 -2.58 -13.27
C GLY A 580 -25.99 -1.66 -12.04
N PHE A 581 -24.87 -1.64 -11.34
CA PHE A 581 -24.61 -0.69 -10.26
C PHE A 581 -23.72 0.46 -10.73
N ILE A 582 -23.99 1.68 -10.29
CA ILE A 582 -22.97 2.73 -10.30
C ILE A 582 -22.04 2.44 -9.13
N THR A 583 -20.73 2.31 -9.37
CA THR A 583 -19.76 2.15 -8.29
C THR A 583 -19.03 3.45 -8.06
N PHE A 584 -18.78 3.78 -6.81
CA PHE A 584 -18.22 5.04 -6.37
C PHE A 584 -17.08 4.80 -5.39
N ALA A 585 -16.02 5.61 -5.50
CA ALA A 585 -14.94 5.65 -4.51
C ALA A 585 -14.33 7.04 -4.45
N ILE A 586 -14.00 7.54 -3.25
CA ILE A 586 -13.29 8.82 -3.04
C ILE A 586 -12.18 8.67 -2.00
N ASP A 587 -11.22 9.60 -2.04
CA ASP A 587 -10.35 9.92 -0.92
C ASP A 587 -10.96 11.10 -0.15
N ALA A 588 -11.62 10.77 0.97
CA ALA A 588 -12.26 11.71 1.88
C ALA A 588 -11.23 12.36 2.82
N MET A 589 -11.65 13.34 3.60
CA MET A 589 -10.83 13.91 4.67
C MET A 589 -10.39 12.81 5.64
N GLY A 590 -9.10 12.82 6.01
CA GLY A 590 -8.46 11.77 6.79
C GLY A 590 -7.57 10.82 5.99
N THR A 591 -7.64 10.83 4.66
CA THR A 591 -6.75 10.05 3.79
C THR A 591 -5.42 10.76 3.51
N PRO A 592 -4.34 10.03 3.14
CA PRO A 592 -3.02 10.63 2.91
C PRO A 592 -2.92 11.44 1.60
N TYR A 593 -1.74 12.03 1.36
CA TYR A 593 -1.34 12.81 0.19
C TYR A 593 -1.91 14.22 0.08
N ARG A 594 -2.42 14.74 1.19
CA ARG A 594 -2.89 16.13 1.30
C ARG A 594 -2.16 16.84 2.45
N SER A 595 -2.64 18.03 2.84
CA SER A 595 -2.12 18.74 4.01
C SER A 595 -2.25 17.91 5.29
N LYS A 596 -1.41 18.22 6.29
CA LYS A 596 -1.50 17.60 7.61
C LYS A 596 -2.91 17.73 8.21
N ALA A 597 -3.52 18.91 8.13
CA ALA A 597 -4.87 19.14 8.64
C ALA A 597 -5.96 18.30 7.92
N PHE A 598 -5.78 18.01 6.62
CA PHE A 598 -6.67 17.10 5.90
C PHE A 598 -6.45 15.65 6.34
N HIS A 599 -5.19 15.24 6.46
CA HIS A 599 -4.81 13.87 6.82
C HIS A 599 -5.24 13.51 8.26
N GLU A 600 -5.17 14.46 9.17
CA GLU A 600 -5.48 14.27 10.60
C GLU A 600 -6.92 14.65 10.98
N SER A 601 -7.80 14.85 10.01
CA SER A 601 -9.12 15.47 10.24
C SER A 601 -10.00 14.74 11.26
N TYR A 602 -9.78 13.45 11.48
CA TYR A 602 -10.50 12.64 12.47
C TYR A 602 -9.61 12.04 13.57
N TYR A 603 -8.42 12.62 13.81
CA TYR A 603 -7.59 12.22 14.94
C TYR A 603 -8.38 12.32 16.25
N GLY A 604 -8.35 11.27 17.06
CA GLY A 604 -9.14 11.16 18.28
C GLY A 604 -10.64 10.94 18.09
N ASN A 605 -11.10 10.81 16.83
CA ASN A 605 -12.50 10.54 16.50
C ASN A 605 -12.60 9.60 15.28
N MET A 606 -12.11 8.39 15.43
CA MET A 606 -12.06 7.40 14.35
C MET A 606 -13.44 7.02 13.77
N ARG A 607 -14.54 7.30 14.49
CA ARG A 607 -15.90 7.10 13.99
C ARG A 607 -16.22 7.99 12.79
N ASP A 608 -15.66 9.19 12.72
CA ASP A 608 -15.89 10.09 11.59
C ASP A 608 -15.47 9.43 10.27
N ASN A 609 -14.27 8.87 10.21
CA ASN A 609 -13.65 8.12 9.09
C ASN A 609 -14.03 8.62 7.67
N GLY A 610 -14.35 9.90 7.50
CA GLY A 610 -14.66 10.53 6.22
C GLY A 610 -16.02 10.21 5.61
N ILE A 611 -16.87 9.39 6.20
CA ILE A 611 -18.20 9.01 5.66
C ILE A 611 -19.12 10.21 5.37
N PRO A 612 -19.18 11.28 6.19
CA PRO A 612 -19.94 12.47 5.82
C PRO A 612 -19.50 13.13 4.51
N ASP A 613 -18.22 12.97 4.10
CA ASP A 613 -17.74 13.49 2.81
C ASP A 613 -18.20 12.61 1.65
N HIS A 614 -18.26 11.27 1.84
CA HIS A 614 -18.86 10.34 0.89
C HIS A 614 -20.32 10.71 0.62
N ILE A 615 -21.12 10.97 1.67
CA ILE A 615 -22.52 11.39 1.56
C ILE A 615 -22.65 12.73 0.82
N ALA A 616 -21.80 13.72 1.15
CA ALA A 616 -21.80 15.02 0.49
C ALA A 616 -21.48 14.90 -1.01
N ALA A 617 -20.46 14.11 -1.35
CA ALA A 617 -20.07 13.87 -2.73
C ALA A 617 -21.14 13.13 -3.51
N LEU A 618 -21.74 12.06 -2.97
CA LEU A 618 -22.82 11.31 -3.63
C LEU A 618 -24.06 12.21 -3.90
N LYS A 619 -24.46 13.03 -2.94
CA LYS A 619 -25.55 14.00 -3.15
C LYS A 619 -25.26 15.00 -4.27
N ALA A 620 -24.01 15.49 -4.36
CA ALA A 620 -23.60 16.40 -5.42
C ALA A 620 -23.54 15.71 -6.79
N LEU A 621 -23.13 14.44 -6.83
CA LEU A 621 -23.06 13.64 -8.06
C LEU A 621 -24.44 13.22 -8.59
N ALA A 622 -25.39 12.95 -7.71
CA ALA A 622 -26.77 12.63 -8.09
C ALA A 622 -27.47 13.77 -8.88
N LEU A 623 -26.95 15.00 -8.80
CA LEU A 623 -27.40 16.12 -9.62
C LEU A 623 -26.86 16.07 -11.06
N ARG A 624 -25.87 15.25 -11.35
CA ARG A 624 -25.15 15.21 -12.63
C ARG A 624 -25.20 13.84 -13.31
N TYR A 625 -25.37 12.79 -12.53
CA TYR A 625 -25.39 11.39 -12.97
C TYR A 625 -26.69 10.72 -12.53
N PRO A 626 -27.16 9.67 -13.22
CA PRO A 626 -28.40 9.00 -12.89
C PRO A 626 -28.28 8.08 -11.67
N ILE A 627 -27.87 8.66 -10.55
CA ILE A 627 -27.70 7.98 -9.26
C ILE A 627 -29.02 7.99 -8.51
N ASP A 628 -29.46 6.79 -8.08
CA ASP A 628 -30.57 6.67 -7.15
C ASP A 628 -30.08 6.81 -5.71
N ILE A 629 -30.19 8.01 -5.16
CA ILE A 629 -29.71 8.36 -3.82
C ILE A 629 -30.53 7.69 -2.70
N GLU A 630 -31.68 7.11 -3.02
CA GLU A 630 -32.49 6.33 -2.08
C GLU A 630 -32.03 4.86 -2.00
N ARG A 631 -31.17 4.41 -2.92
CA ARG A 631 -30.60 3.05 -2.95
C ARG A 631 -29.07 3.11 -2.96
N VAL A 632 -28.51 3.41 -1.79
CA VAL A 632 -27.07 3.49 -1.56
C VAL A 632 -26.62 2.28 -0.74
N GLY A 633 -25.69 1.50 -1.32
CA GLY A 633 -24.96 0.44 -0.64
C GLY A 633 -23.53 0.85 -0.32
N ILE A 634 -22.89 0.13 0.59
CA ILE A 634 -21.49 0.35 0.97
C ILE A 634 -20.80 -0.98 1.25
N PHE A 635 -19.53 -1.10 0.85
CA PHE A 635 -18.73 -2.26 1.24
C PHE A 635 -17.25 -1.93 1.37
N GLY A 636 -16.60 -2.72 2.20
CA GLY A 636 -15.16 -2.66 2.39
C GLY A 636 -14.65 -3.80 3.26
N HIS A 637 -13.34 -3.91 3.33
CA HIS A 637 -12.63 -4.94 4.09
C HIS A 637 -11.64 -4.27 5.05
N SER A 638 -11.34 -4.86 6.23
CA SER A 638 -10.41 -4.30 7.20
C SER A 638 -10.90 -2.92 7.70
N GLY A 639 -10.11 -1.84 7.61
CA GLY A 639 -10.58 -0.49 7.88
C GLY A 639 -11.84 -0.12 7.09
N GLY A 640 -12.01 -0.65 5.85
CA GLY A 640 -13.24 -0.51 5.07
C GLY A 640 -14.42 -1.29 5.64
N GLY A 641 -14.17 -2.42 6.32
CA GLY A 641 -15.18 -3.17 7.06
C GLY A 641 -15.66 -2.38 8.27
N PHE A 642 -14.74 -1.78 9.04
CA PHE A 642 -15.08 -0.85 10.11
C PHE A 642 -16.03 0.24 9.59
N SER A 643 -15.63 0.93 8.51
CA SER A 643 -16.39 2.05 7.96
C SER A 643 -17.71 1.64 7.34
N SER A 644 -17.81 0.47 6.72
CA SER A 644 -19.08 -0.03 6.16
C SER A 644 -20.10 -0.30 7.26
N THR A 645 -19.67 -0.87 8.38
CA THR A 645 -20.52 -1.06 9.55
C THR A 645 -20.86 0.28 10.20
N ASP A 646 -19.86 1.14 10.42
CA ASP A 646 -20.10 2.45 11.02
C ASP A 646 -21.08 3.29 10.19
N ALA A 647 -20.92 3.29 8.87
CA ALA A 647 -21.77 4.05 7.95
C ALA A 647 -23.26 3.65 8.05
N ILE A 648 -23.57 2.35 8.02
CA ILE A 648 -24.96 1.88 8.08
C ILE A 648 -25.56 2.05 9.50
N LEU A 649 -24.74 2.07 10.55
CA LEU A 649 -25.20 2.31 11.92
C LEU A 649 -25.32 3.81 12.25
N THR A 650 -24.43 4.65 11.72
CA THR A 650 -24.43 6.09 11.98
C THR A 650 -25.41 6.83 11.04
N PHE A 651 -25.54 6.39 9.78
CA PHE A 651 -26.41 6.97 8.76
C PHE A 651 -27.41 5.95 8.18
N PRO A 652 -28.26 5.32 9.05
CA PRO A 652 -29.12 4.21 8.63
C PRO A 652 -30.24 4.62 7.67
N ASP A 653 -30.55 5.91 7.56
CA ASP A 653 -31.50 6.45 6.60
C ASP A 653 -30.85 6.74 5.22
N PHE A 654 -29.52 6.73 5.12
CA PHE A 654 -28.80 6.93 3.86
C PHE A 654 -28.31 5.60 3.29
N PHE A 655 -27.52 4.83 4.04
CA PHE A 655 -27.04 3.52 3.60
C PHE A 655 -28.08 2.43 3.87
N LYS A 656 -28.49 1.70 2.80
CA LYS A 656 -29.53 0.68 2.87
C LYS A 656 -28.98 -0.73 3.01
N VAL A 657 -27.80 -0.99 2.43
CA VAL A 657 -27.14 -2.29 2.42
C VAL A 657 -25.66 -2.09 2.69
N ALA A 658 -25.10 -2.87 3.62
CA ALA A 658 -23.67 -2.90 3.88
C ALA A 658 -23.12 -4.33 3.83
N VAL A 659 -21.94 -4.50 3.20
CA VAL A 659 -21.14 -5.73 3.26
C VAL A 659 -19.82 -5.38 3.93
N SER A 660 -19.63 -5.90 5.14
CA SER A 660 -18.54 -5.51 6.04
C SER A 660 -17.63 -6.69 6.34
N GLY A 661 -16.39 -6.64 5.85
CA GLY A 661 -15.41 -7.70 6.01
C GLY A 661 -14.32 -7.39 7.00
N ALA A 662 -14.08 -8.29 7.95
CA ALA A 662 -12.95 -8.25 8.90
C ALA A 662 -12.67 -6.84 9.42
N GLY A 663 -13.70 -6.12 9.88
CA GLY A 663 -13.58 -4.74 10.36
C GLY A 663 -12.96 -4.68 11.75
N ASN A 664 -12.02 -3.76 11.95
CA ASN A 664 -11.47 -3.43 13.27
C ASN A 664 -12.48 -2.56 14.07
N HIS A 665 -13.63 -3.15 14.38
CA HIS A 665 -14.82 -2.48 14.89
C HIS A 665 -14.66 -1.83 16.26
N ASP A 666 -13.63 -2.21 17.01
CA ASP A 666 -13.23 -1.61 18.29
C ASP A 666 -11.70 -1.55 18.35
N GLN A 667 -11.14 -0.35 18.33
CA GLN A 667 -9.68 -0.18 18.33
C GLN A 667 -9.01 -0.65 19.61
N ARG A 668 -9.76 -0.88 20.71
CA ARG A 668 -9.23 -1.51 21.93
C ARG A 668 -8.81 -2.96 21.71
N GLY A 669 -9.39 -3.64 20.72
CA GLY A 669 -9.07 -5.01 20.33
C GLY A 669 -8.10 -5.10 19.15
N TYR A 670 -7.57 -3.97 18.68
CA TYR A 670 -6.63 -3.94 17.59
C TYR A 670 -5.23 -3.56 18.08
N HIS A 671 -4.24 -3.81 17.29
CA HIS A 671 -2.84 -3.53 17.42
C HIS A 671 -2.53 -2.11 17.99
N PHE A 672 -1.84 -2.04 19.15
CA PHE A 672 -1.64 -0.77 19.86
C PHE A 672 -0.98 0.33 19.03
N PRO A 673 0.06 0.07 18.17
CA PRO A 673 0.69 1.15 17.45
C PRO A 673 -0.23 1.81 16.43
N TRP A 674 -1.20 1.06 15.86
CA TRP A 674 -2.17 1.65 14.97
C TRP A 674 -3.26 2.42 15.73
N GLY A 675 -3.82 1.82 16.76
CA GLY A 675 -4.87 2.43 17.58
C GLY A 675 -4.38 3.69 18.28
N GLU A 676 -3.26 3.62 19.00
CA GLU A 676 -2.70 4.75 19.75
C GLU A 676 -2.14 5.85 18.82
N LYS A 677 -1.63 5.52 17.65
CA LYS A 677 -1.19 6.50 16.65
C LYS A 677 -2.32 7.38 16.16
N TYR A 678 -3.41 6.78 15.73
CA TYR A 678 -4.47 7.51 15.01
C TYR A 678 -5.65 7.95 15.88
N HIS A 679 -5.77 7.38 17.08
CA HIS A 679 -6.81 7.77 18.04
C HIS A 679 -6.25 8.46 19.29
N GLY A 680 -4.96 8.36 19.55
CA GLY A 680 -4.29 8.79 20.78
C GLY A 680 -4.24 7.66 21.81
N LEU A 681 -3.53 7.88 22.92
CA LEU A 681 -3.46 6.92 24.00
C LEU A 681 -4.86 6.66 24.59
N LEU A 682 -5.09 5.43 25.02
CA LEU A 682 -6.34 5.09 25.71
C LEU A 682 -6.38 5.73 27.09
N GLU A 683 -7.30 6.65 27.29
CA GLU A 683 -7.53 7.36 28.56
C GLU A 683 -8.82 6.86 29.20
N ARG A 684 -8.73 6.38 30.43
CA ARG A 684 -9.88 5.87 31.20
C ARG A 684 -10.48 6.99 32.03
N ASN A 685 -11.79 7.14 31.97
CA ASN A 685 -12.56 8.11 32.75
C ASN A 685 -12.98 7.53 34.12
N PRO A 686 -13.21 8.39 35.13
CA PRO A 686 -13.66 7.95 36.45
C PRO A 686 -15.04 7.25 36.47
N ASP A 687 -15.88 7.48 35.45
CA ASP A 687 -17.20 6.88 35.31
C ASP A 687 -17.17 5.47 34.65
N GLY A 688 -15.99 4.98 34.31
CA GLY A 688 -15.77 3.68 33.68
C GLY A 688 -15.79 3.69 32.16
N THR A 689 -16.04 4.84 31.52
CA THR A 689 -15.86 5.03 30.09
C THR A 689 -14.40 5.27 29.71
N ASP A 690 -14.07 5.26 28.43
CA ASP A 690 -12.74 5.61 27.97
C ASP A 690 -12.77 6.39 26.64
N SER A 691 -11.63 6.92 26.22
CA SER A 691 -11.49 7.72 25.02
C SER A 691 -11.82 6.95 23.73
N PHE A 692 -11.83 5.61 23.77
CA PHE A 692 -12.13 4.75 22.62
C PHE A 692 -13.62 4.36 22.50
N ASP A 693 -14.46 4.65 23.49
CA ASP A 693 -15.89 4.33 23.44
C ASP A 693 -16.63 4.99 22.28
N SER A 694 -16.20 6.20 21.89
CA SER A 694 -16.84 6.95 20.82
C SER A 694 -16.72 6.28 19.46
N GLN A 695 -15.70 5.46 19.22
CA GLN A 695 -15.41 4.84 17.91
C GLN A 695 -15.88 3.38 17.82
N ALA A 696 -16.27 2.73 18.90
CA ALA A 696 -16.65 1.32 18.92
C ALA A 696 -18.04 1.10 18.26
N ASN A 697 -18.08 0.31 17.19
CA ASN A 697 -19.29 0.09 16.40
C ASN A 697 -20.38 -0.65 17.18
N GLN A 698 -20.03 -1.55 18.10
CA GLN A 698 -21.00 -2.24 18.94
C GLN A 698 -21.82 -1.28 19.82
N ASN A 699 -21.27 -0.11 20.20
CA ASN A 699 -21.98 0.87 21.05
C ASN A 699 -23.17 1.52 20.34
N ILE A 700 -23.27 1.41 19.02
CA ILE A 700 -24.37 1.97 18.20
C ILE A 700 -25.14 0.90 17.40
N ALA A 701 -24.95 -0.38 17.71
CA ALA A 701 -25.58 -1.51 17.00
C ALA A 701 -27.13 -1.41 16.95
N SER A 702 -27.75 -0.81 17.98
CA SER A 702 -29.20 -0.58 18.04
C SER A 702 -29.74 0.33 16.93
N ASN A 703 -28.89 1.07 16.22
CA ASN A 703 -29.31 1.96 15.15
C ASN A 703 -29.56 1.26 13.81
N LEU A 704 -29.18 -0.01 13.65
CA LEU A 704 -29.33 -0.73 12.40
C LEU A 704 -30.77 -0.72 11.89
N LYS A 705 -30.98 -0.26 10.64
CA LYS A 705 -32.28 -0.28 9.93
C LYS A 705 -32.19 -1.06 8.63
N GLY A 706 -31.06 -1.01 7.95
CA GLY A 706 -30.81 -1.65 6.64
C GLY A 706 -30.39 -3.11 6.74
N LYS A 707 -29.85 -3.62 5.65
CA LYS A 707 -29.32 -5.00 5.53
C LYS A 707 -27.82 -4.96 5.75
N LEU A 708 -27.33 -5.80 6.67
CA LEU A 708 -25.91 -5.88 7.02
C LEU A 708 -25.44 -7.33 6.88
N LEU A 709 -24.42 -7.57 6.06
CA LEU A 709 -23.65 -8.79 6.01
C LEU A 709 -22.28 -8.55 6.66
N LEU A 710 -22.04 -9.17 7.82
CA LEU A 710 -20.75 -9.26 8.46
C LEU A 710 -19.99 -10.49 7.97
N HIS A 711 -18.70 -10.39 7.73
CA HIS A 711 -17.90 -11.58 7.43
C HIS A 711 -16.46 -11.45 7.92
N TYR A 712 -15.84 -12.59 8.27
CA TYR A 712 -14.46 -12.63 8.76
C TYR A 712 -13.81 -14.01 8.51
N GLY A 713 -12.46 -14.04 8.49
CA GLY A 713 -11.65 -15.24 8.52
C GLY A 713 -11.41 -15.70 9.97
N SER A 714 -11.63 -16.98 10.28
CA SER A 714 -11.51 -17.44 11.68
C SER A 714 -10.08 -17.53 12.21
N LEU A 715 -9.07 -17.41 11.34
CA LEU A 715 -7.66 -17.29 11.69
C LEU A 715 -7.05 -15.96 11.22
N ASP A 716 -7.87 -14.90 11.25
CA ASP A 716 -7.41 -13.56 10.95
C ASP A 716 -6.54 -13.05 12.10
N ASP A 717 -5.23 -13.02 11.90
CA ASP A 717 -4.22 -12.55 12.84
C ASP A 717 -3.86 -11.06 12.65
N ASN A 718 -4.51 -10.40 11.70
CA ASN A 718 -4.49 -8.96 11.52
C ASN A 718 -5.66 -8.28 12.25
N VAL A 719 -6.89 -8.56 11.78
CA VAL A 719 -8.12 -8.06 12.41
C VAL A 719 -8.87 -9.22 13.03
N HIS A 720 -8.70 -9.39 14.33
CA HIS A 720 -9.14 -10.59 15.03
C HIS A 720 -10.66 -10.77 15.01
N PRO A 721 -11.12 -12.02 14.90
CA PRO A 721 -12.55 -12.38 14.87
C PRO A 721 -13.39 -11.78 16.00
N ASN A 722 -12.81 -11.61 17.19
CA ASN A 722 -13.49 -11.04 18.35
C ASN A 722 -14.12 -9.66 18.08
N MET A 723 -13.48 -8.82 17.25
CA MET A 723 -14.02 -7.50 16.91
C MET A 723 -15.34 -7.58 16.14
N THR A 724 -15.44 -8.50 15.17
CA THR A 724 -16.71 -8.76 14.48
C THR A 724 -17.75 -9.39 15.41
N LEU A 725 -17.31 -10.28 16.30
CA LEU A 725 -18.19 -10.93 17.28
C LEU A 725 -18.77 -9.95 18.30
N LEU A 726 -18.03 -8.93 18.73
CA LEU A 726 -18.55 -7.86 19.60
C LEU A 726 -19.72 -7.11 18.93
N VAL A 727 -19.61 -6.82 17.65
CA VAL A 727 -20.71 -6.18 16.89
C VAL A 727 -21.91 -7.13 16.75
N ALA A 728 -21.65 -8.40 16.43
CA ALA A 728 -22.70 -9.41 16.30
C ALA A 728 -23.46 -9.60 17.61
N ASP A 729 -22.77 -9.67 18.73
CA ASP A 729 -23.38 -9.80 20.07
C ASP A 729 -24.27 -8.58 20.39
N ALA A 730 -23.74 -7.37 20.19
CA ALA A 730 -24.51 -6.14 20.40
C ALA A 730 -25.74 -6.03 19.47
N LEU A 731 -25.67 -6.52 18.24
CA LEU A 731 -26.82 -6.59 17.33
C LEU A 731 -27.87 -7.61 17.83
N ILE A 732 -27.45 -8.75 18.37
CA ILE A 732 -28.34 -9.75 18.98
C ILE A 732 -29.03 -9.17 20.20
N GLU A 733 -28.28 -8.53 21.12
CA GLU A 733 -28.84 -7.87 22.32
C GLU A 733 -29.84 -6.77 21.94
N ALA A 734 -29.56 -6.01 20.86
CA ALA A 734 -30.44 -4.99 20.32
C ALA A 734 -31.63 -5.58 19.51
N ASN A 735 -31.77 -6.90 19.42
CA ASN A 735 -32.79 -7.61 18.64
C ASN A 735 -32.84 -7.16 17.15
N LYS A 736 -31.66 -7.02 16.54
CA LYS A 736 -31.52 -6.63 15.12
C LYS A 736 -31.32 -7.85 14.24
N THR A 737 -31.87 -7.80 13.04
CA THR A 737 -31.64 -8.85 12.03
C THR A 737 -30.45 -8.48 11.15
N PHE A 738 -29.48 -9.36 11.07
CA PHE A 738 -28.28 -9.23 10.22
C PHE A 738 -27.87 -10.60 9.72
N ASP A 739 -26.98 -10.61 8.72
CA ASP A 739 -26.39 -11.83 8.16
C ASP A 739 -24.90 -11.90 8.54
N MET A 740 -24.40 -13.13 8.72
CA MET A 740 -22.99 -13.35 9.03
C MET A 740 -22.41 -14.52 8.26
N LEU A 741 -21.20 -14.36 7.72
CA LEU A 741 -20.48 -15.39 7.00
C LEU A 741 -19.08 -15.56 7.61
N VAL A 742 -18.77 -16.77 8.06
CA VAL A 742 -17.46 -17.12 8.59
C VAL A 742 -16.68 -17.90 7.54
N PHE A 743 -15.42 -17.52 7.34
CA PHE A 743 -14.45 -18.25 6.51
C PHE A 743 -13.53 -19.09 7.42
N PRO A 744 -13.82 -20.40 7.60
CA PRO A 744 -13.07 -21.24 8.52
C PRO A 744 -11.60 -21.36 8.11
N ASN A 745 -10.68 -21.19 9.08
CA ASN A 745 -9.23 -21.30 8.91
C ASN A 745 -8.61 -20.38 7.84
N ARG A 746 -9.31 -19.29 7.48
CA ARG A 746 -8.78 -18.24 6.60
C ARG A 746 -8.19 -17.09 7.41
N ASN A 747 -7.05 -16.58 6.93
CA ASN A 747 -6.41 -15.36 7.44
C ASN A 747 -7.07 -14.11 6.84
N HIS A 748 -6.49 -12.93 7.07
CA HIS A 748 -7.01 -11.63 6.57
C HIS A 748 -7.15 -11.53 5.04
N GLY A 749 -6.42 -12.34 4.27
CA GLY A 749 -6.40 -12.31 2.81
C GLY A 749 -7.64 -12.89 2.11
N TYR A 750 -8.57 -13.50 2.81
CA TYR A 750 -9.75 -14.19 2.24
C TYR A 750 -10.70 -13.29 1.40
N ALA A 751 -10.56 -11.96 1.51
CA ALA A 751 -11.39 -10.99 0.78
C ALA A 751 -11.39 -11.16 -0.75
N ARG A 752 -10.41 -11.90 -1.29
CA ARG A 752 -10.29 -12.20 -2.73
C ARG A 752 -10.88 -13.56 -3.12
N GLU A 753 -11.43 -14.32 -2.19
CA GLU A 753 -12.00 -15.62 -2.52
C GLU A 753 -13.22 -15.48 -3.45
N PRO A 754 -13.28 -16.26 -4.55
CA PRO A 754 -14.38 -16.22 -5.51
C PRO A 754 -15.76 -16.38 -4.87
N TYR A 755 -15.86 -17.22 -3.84
CA TYR A 755 -17.11 -17.42 -3.11
C TYR A 755 -17.60 -16.13 -2.43
N LEU A 756 -16.70 -15.37 -1.79
CA LEU A 756 -17.08 -14.10 -1.14
C LEU A 756 -17.49 -13.05 -2.17
N ILE A 757 -16.74 -12.96 -3.28
CA ILE A 757 -17.06 -12.02 -4.37
C ILE A 757 -18.48 -12.28 -4.89
N ARG A 758 -18.80 -13.54 -5.20
CA ARG A 758 -20.14 -13.93 -5.63
C ARG A 758 -21.20 -13.58 -4.56
N ARG A 759 -20.96 -13.92 -3.28
CA ARG A 759 -21.89 -13.61 -2.20
C ARG A 759 -22.10 -12.10 -1.99
N THR A 760 -21.09 -11.29 -2.22
CA THR A 760 -21.20 -9.82 -2.19
C THR A 760 -22.08 -9.33 -3.33
N TRP A 761 -21.90 -9.85 -4.54
CA TRP A 761 -22.75 -9.52 -5.70
C TRP A 761 -24.21 -9.93 -5.46
N ASP A 762 -24.45 -11.18 -5.02
CA ASP A 762 -25.78 -11.68 -4.68
C ASP A 762 -26.48 -10.77 -3.66
N TYR A 763 -25.76 -10.35 -2.60
CA TYR A 763 -26.31 -9.56 -1.52
C TYR A 763 -26.77 -8.17 -1.98
N PHE A 764 -25.98 -7.50 -2.82
CA PHE A 764 -26.40 -6.23 -3.40
C PHE A 764 -27.51 -6.39 -4.44
N ILE A 765 -27.49 -7.42 -5.25
CA ILE A 765 -28.55 -7.66 -6.23
C ILE A 765 -29.89 -7.90 -5.50
N GLU A 766 -29.89 -8.76 -4.50
CA GLU A 766 -31.12 -9.08 -3.76
C GLU A 766 -31.62 -7.88 -2.92
N HIS A 767 -30.74 -7.26 -2.16
CA HIS A 767 -31.17 -6.33 -1.13
C HIS A 767 -31.11 -4.85 -1.52
N LEU A 768 -30.26 -4.46 -2.49
CA LEU A 768 -30.15 -3.08 -2.96
C LEU A 768 -30.85 -2.87 -4.29
N MET A 769 -30.71 -3.79 -5.24
CA MET A 769 -31.37 -3.72 -6.53
C MET A 769 -32.81 -4.24 -6.46
N GLY A 770 -33.08 -5.23 -5.60
CA GLY A 770 -34.37 -5.93 -5.49
C GLY A 770 -34.63 -6.91 -6.62
N ALA A 771 -33.57 -7.53 -7.14
CA ALA A 771 -33.59 -8.49 -8.24
C ALA A 771 -33.16 -9.88 -7.75
N GLU A 772 -33.47 -10.93 -8.49
CA GLU A 772 -33.04 -12.29 -8.18
C GLU A 772 -31.64 -12.54 -8.77
N PRO A 773 -30.62 -12.95 -7.95
CA PRO A 773 -29.32 -13.39 -8.47
C PRO A 773 -29.43 -14.77 -9.14
N PRO A 774 -28.49 -15.14 -10.02
CA PRO A 774 -28.47 -16.46 -10.63
C PRO A 774 -28.20 -17.58 -9.59
N VAL A 775 -28.96 -18.63 -9.67
CA VAL A 775 -28.83 -19.76 -8.77
C VAL A 775 -27.53 -20.54 -9.06
N ASP A 776 -26.77 -20.86 -8.01
CA ASP A 776 -25.55 -21.68 -8.05
C ASP A 776 -24.43 -21.21 -9.01
N TYR A 777 -24.38 -19.92 -9.34
CA TYR A 777 -23.28 -19.39 -10.11
C TYR A 777 -21.95 -19.58 -9.37
N ARG A 778 -20.91 -19.96 -10.10
CA ARG A 778 -19.57 -20.17 -9.53
C ARG A 778 -18.55 -19.33 -10.27
N ILE A 779 -17.96 -18.36 -9.57
CA ILE A 779 -16.79 -17.62 -10.05
C ILE A 779 -15.58 -18.56 -10.05
N VAL A 780 -14.81 -18.56 -11.13
CA VAL A 780 -13.61 -19.39 -11.28
C VAL A 780 -12.38 -18.48 -11.24
N GLN A 781 -11.47 -18.77 -10.33
CA GLN A 781 -10.12 -18.21 -10.33
C GLN A 781 -9.21 -19.23 -11.00
N PRO A 782 -8.57 -18.89 -12.16
CA PRO A 782 -7.69 -19.79 -12.89
C PRO A 782 -6.38 -20.05 -12.17
#